data_39bba9e2d1b2b1e6c179b9cf76e4b40d
#
_entry.id   39bba9e2d1b2b1e6c179b9cf76e4b40d
#
_cell.length_a   1.000
_cell.length_b   1.000
_cell.length_c   1.000
_cell.angle_alpha   90.00
_cell.angle_beta   90.00
_cell.angle_gamma   90.00
#
_symmetry.space_group_name_H-M   'P 1'
#
loop_
_entity.id
_entity.type
_entity.pdbx_description
1 polymer ?
#
loop_
_entity_poly.entity_id
_entity_poly.type
_entity_poly.pdbx_seq_one_letter_code
_entity_poly.pdbx_strand_id
1 'polypeptide(L)'
;MWTPNVNIFRDPRWGRGQETYGEDPHLTSLMGQAVVRGLQGPESAKYRKLLACAKHYAIHSGPEWSRHVANINNVSPRDLWETYMPAFKDLVQKAKVREVMCAYQRWDDEPCCGSTKLLQQILRDEWGFKYMVVSDCGAIADFFTTHKSSSTPQHAAAKGVIAGTDVECGFGYAYAKLPEAVAKGLITEEEIDKHVVRLLEGRFELGEMDAHEECEWSKISPSILSCKEHRQLSLEMARQSIVLLKNEELLPLSKKQKIAVIGPNADNIPMMWGNYNGTPNSTVTILDGIRAKAGKKNVTYLKGCDLTEECVVNSFLTQCKADGKKGIRGTFWNNTTRSGKPVTTEYYVNPIAVTTSGQHTFANGVRMEDFSAMYETTFVPEKSCKAVIRMQYTGAFSLKVNGKTLAADSTWRDQPMRFELDVEKGKTYDVELAYHTVKTWGANMKLNIGEELPIDYNETIEKLKGIETVVFVGGISSQLEGEEMPVKIDGFKGGDRTHIELPKVQREFIRHLAEAGKKIVFVNCSGSAIALAPEAERCAAIVQVWYPGMEGGTAVADVLFGDYNPQGKLPVTFYKSSSQLPDFEDYSMKGRTYRYFSDPLYAFGYGLSYTTFKNENIKIEKQPAGDSSLFTLHSSLKNTGKREGTEVVQVYVRRCDDADGPLKTLKAFERVTLKPGETKKVEIKLDEEAFTLFDPDTNTMRVVPGKYEVFVGSSSRPEDLKKLNIILN
;
A
#
# COMPACT_ATOMS: atom_id res chain seq x y z
N MET A 1 -16.69 1.92 -8.27
CA MET A 1 -15.42 2.34 -7.59
C MET A 1 -14.51 1.14 -7.48
N TRP A 2 -13.29 1.18 -8.05
CA TRP A 2 -12.44 0.00 -8.21
C TRP A 2 -11.65 -0.35 -6.94
N THR A 3 -12.41 -0.78 -5.94
CA THR A 3 -11.95 -1.26 -4.64
C THR A 3 -13.03 -2.17 -4.04
N PRO A 4 -12.70 -3.21 -3.22
CA PRO A 4 -11.41 -3.52 -2.59
C PRO A 4 -10.47 -4.37 -3.45
N ASN A 5 -9.13 -4.20 -3.24
CA ASN A 5 -8.14 -5.17 -3.69
C ASN A 5 -8.07 -6.32 -2.68
N VAL A 6 -8.56 -7.49 -3.07
CA VAL A 6 -8.59 -8.70 -2.21
C VAL A 6 -7.61 -9.78 -2.67
N ASN A 7 -6.63 -9.42 -3.46
CA ASN A 7 -5.51 -10.31 -3.76
C ASN A 7 -4.70 -10.56 -2.48
N ILE A 8 -4.14 -11.76 -2.37
CA ILE A 8 -3.37 -12.16 -1.19
C ILE A 8 -1.96 -11.59 -1.27
N PHE A 9 -1.52 -10.94 -0.21
CA PHE A 9 -0.17 -10.41 -0.07
C PHE A 9 0.82 -11.55 0.22
N ARG A 10 1.05 -12.43 -0.78
CA ARG A 10 1.87 -13.64 -0.65
C ARG A 10 3.37 -13.37 -0.50
N ASP A 11 3.84 -12.23 -0.98
CA ASP A 11 5.27 -11.88 -1.02
C ASP A 11 5.48 -10.41 -0.65
N PRO A 12 6.30 -10.11 0.36
CA PRO A 12 6.51 -8.73 0.84
C PRO A 12 7.24 -7.82 -0.17
N ARG A 13 7.76 -8.37 -1.27
CA ARG A 13 8.35 -7.57 -2.36
C ARG A 13 7.31 -6.88 -3.23
N TRP A 14 6.07 -7.35 -3.24
CA TRP A 14 5.02 -6.77 -4.07
C TRP A 14 4.61 -5.36 -3.59
N GLY A 15 4.91 -4.33 -4.41
CA GLY A 15 4.66 -2.93 -4.04
C GLY A 15 3.18 -2.57 -3.90
N ARG A 16 2.27 -3.26 -4.61
CA ARG A 16 0.82 -3.11 -4.43
C ARG A 16 0.25 -3.89 -3.24
N GLY A 17 1.08 -4.63 -2.52
CA GLY A 17 0.66 -5.26 -1.27
C GLY A 17 0.03 -4.30 -0.27
N GLN A 18 0.45 -3.03 -0.26
CA GLN A 18 -0.14 -1.95 0.54
C GLN A 18 -1.63 -1.67 0.23
N GLU A 19 -2.14 -2.10 -0.93
CA GLU A 19 -3.55 -1.96 -1.31
C GLU A 19 -4.43 -3.08 -0.72
N THR A 20 -3.83 -4.12 -0.15
CA THR A 20 -4.49 -5.35 0.28
C THR A 20 -4.74 -5.39 1.78
N TYR A 21 -5.40 -6.45 2.25
CA TYR A 21 -5.68 -6.68 3.68
C TYR A 21 -4.72 -7.69 4.32
N GLY A 22 -3.67 -8.09 3.62
CA GLY A 22 -2.62 -8.95 4.12
C GLY A 22 -2.57 -10.32 3.45
N GLU A 23 -1.95 -11.28 4.14
CA GLU A 23 -1.61 -12.59 3.59
C GLU A 23 -2.64 -13.69 3.90
N ASP A 24 -3.61 -13.41 4.75
CA ASP A 24 -4.60 -14.40 5.18
C ASP A 24 -5.92 -14.29 4.42
N PRO A 25 -6.41 -15.40 3.82
CA PRO A 25 -7.65 -15.40 3.05
C PRO A 25 -8.91 -15.10 3.86
N HIS A 26 -9.00 -15.60 5.12
CA HIS A 26 -10.17 -15.37 5.97
C HIS A 26 -10.25 -13.90 6.42
N LEU A 27 -9.14 -13.33 6.89
CA LEU A 27 -9.06 -11.90 7.23
C LEU A 27 -9.39 -11.03 6.02
N THR A 28 -8.80 -11.33 4.85
CA THR A 28 -9.04 -10.60 3.60
C THR A 28 -10.52 -10.69 3.18
N SER A 29 -11.15 -11.85 3.31
CA SER A 29 -12.59 -12.02 3.07
C SER A 29 -13.44 -11.12 3.95
N LEU A 30 -13.21 -11.11 5.26
CA LEU A 30 -14.00 -10.30 6.21
C LEU A 30 -13.81 -8.80 6.00
N MET A 31 -12.57 -8.36 5.82
CA MET A 31 -12.25 -6.95 5.55
C MET A 31 -12.85 -6.49 4.23
N GLY A 32 -12.69 -7.29 3.16
CA GLY A 32 -13.27 -7.00 1.85
C GLY A 32 -14.80 -6.91 1.88
N GLN A 33 -15.47 -7.83 2.58
CA GLN A 33 -16.93 -7.79 2.78
C GLN A 33 -17.37 -6.50 3.49
N ALA A 34 -16.66 -6.09 4.55
CA ALA A 34 -16.97 -4.87 5.27
C ALA A 34 -16.85 -3.62 4.38
N VAL A 35 -15.80 -3.56 3.55
CA VAL A 35 -15.59 -2.47 2.59
C VAL A 35 -16.68 -2.45 1.53
N VAL A 36 -17.02 -3.60 0.93
CA VAL A 36 -18.11 -3.69 -0.07
C VAL A 36 -19.42 -3.18 0.50
N ARG A 37 -19.83 -3.66 1.68
CA ARG A 37 -21.08 -3.22 2.33
C ARG A 37 -21.07 -1.72 2.65
N GLY A 38 -19.93 -1.19 3.15
CA GLY A 38 -19.80 0.23 3.44
C GLY A 38 -19.87 1.13 2.21
N LEU A 39 -19.30 0.71 1.09
CA LEU A 39 -19.34 1.43 -0.18
C LEU A 39 -20.71 1.36 -0.85
N GLN A 40 -21.30 0.17 -0.91
CA GLN A 40 -22.59 -0.03 -1.60
C GLN A 40 -23.80 0.50 -0.83
N GLY A 41 -23.63 0.73 0.50
CA GLY A 41 -24.71 1.11 1.38
C GLY A 41 -25.65 -0.06 1.75
N PRO A 42 -26.73 0.20 2.50
CA PRO A 42 -27.66 -0.82 2.95
C PRO A 42 -28.36 -1.52 1.76
N GLU A 43 -28.57 -2.83 1.86
CA GLU A 43 -29.32 -3.57 0.81
C GLU A 43 -30.78 -3.11 0.67
N SER A 44 -31.35 -2.53 1.73
CA SER A 44 -32.71 -1.97 1.76
C SER A 44 -32.84 -0.60 1.07
N ALA A 45 -31.73 0.08 0.72
CA ALA A 45 -31.78 1.35 0.01
C ALA A 45 -32.34 1.18 -1.40
N LYS A 46 -33.14 2.15 -1.87
CA LYS A 46 -33.66 2.16 -3.24
C LYS A 46 -32.51 2.15 -4.26
N TYR A 47 -31.49 2.96 -4.04
CA TYR A 47 -30.32 3.06 -4.90
C TYR A 47 -29.05 2.65 -4.15
N ARG A 48 -28.10 2.07 -4.88
CA ARG A 48 -26.75 1.84 -4.34
C ARG A 48 -26.02 3.17 -4.19
N LYS A 49 -25.24 3.29 -3.11
CA LYS A 49 -24.41 4.47 -2.88
C LYS A 49 -23.25 4.53 -3.89
N LEU A 50 -22.60 3.39 -4.11
CA LEU A 50 -21.55 3.15 -5.10
C LEU A 50 -21.62 1.68 -5.53
N LEU A 51 -21.04 1.34 -6.68
CA LEU A 51 -20.74 -0.04 -7.04
C LEU A 51 -19.29 -0.32 -6.59
N ALA A 52 -19.12 -1.26 -5.67
CA ALA A 52 -17.80 -1.73 -5.24
C ALA A 52 -17.30 -2.79 -6.22
N CYS A 53 -15.98 -2.88 -6.40
CA CYS A 53 -15.34 -3.78 -7.36
C CYS A 53 -14.29 -4.65 -6.68
N ALA A 54 -14.52 -5.98 -6.69
CA ALA A 54 -13.52 -6.94 -6.22
C ALA A 54 -12.41 -7.09 -7.26
N LYS A 55 -11.16 -6.79 -6.88
CA LYS A 55 -10.03 -6.80 -7.81
C LYS A 55 -8.80 -7.48 -7.21
N HIS A 56 -7.88 -8.01 -8.03
CA HIS A 56 -7.94 -8.25 -9.47
C HIS A 56 -8.17 -9.75 -9.69
N TYR A 57 -9.24 -10.13 -10.33
CA TYR A 57 -9.70 -11.52 -10.48
C TYR A 57 -9.02 -12.17 -11.70
N ALA A 58 -8.14 -13.14 -11.52
CA ALA A 58 -7.71 -13.77 -10.29
C ALA A 58 -6.20 -13.95 -10.30
N ILE A 59 -5.66 -14.37 -9.13
CA ILE A 59 -4.25 -14.78 -8.98
C ILE A 59 -3.28 -13.64 -9.34
N HIS A 60 -3.53 -12.42 -8.90
CA HIS A 60 -2.70 -11.24 -9.14
C HIS A 60 -2.02 -10.79 -7.85
N SER A 61 -0.71 -11.08 -7.70
CA SER A 61 0.07 -10.77 -6.48
C SER A 61 1.54 -10.45 -6.77
N GLY A 62 1.79 -9.70 -7.85
CA GLY A 62 3.13 -9.31 -8.32
C GLY A 62 3.92 -10.45 -8.99
N PRO A 63 5.06 -10.15 -9.58
CA PRO A 63 5.67 -8.82 -9.65
C PRO A 63 5.04 -7.89 -10.70
N GLU A 64 5.11 -6.58 -10.43
CA GLU A 64 4.55 -5.54 -11.29
C GLU A 64 5.23 -5.45 -12.66
N TRP A 65 6.56 -5.66 -12.70
CA TRP A 65 7.33 -5.57 -13.94
C TRP A 65 6.99 -6.63 -15.01
N SER A 66 6.29 -7.71 -14.63
CA SER A 66 5.91 -8.79 -15.56
C SER A 66 4.40 -8.94 -15.73
N ARG A 67 3.56 -8.14 -15.07
CA ARG A 67 2.12 -8.33 -15.00
C ARG A 67 1.41 -8.40 -16.36
N HIS A 68 1.89 -7.65 -17.37
CA HIS A 68 1.35 -7.63 -18.75
C HIS A 68 1.78 -8.80 -19.62
N VAL A 69 2.74 -9.60 -19.17
CA VAL A 69 3.30 -10.72 -19.97
C VAL A 69 3.26 -12.06 -19.23
N ALA A 70 3.09 -12.02 -17.90
CA ALA A 70 3.12 -13.21 -17.06
C ALA A 70 2.10 -14.26 -17.49
N ASN A 71 2.51 -15.53 -17.38
CA ASN A 71 1.64 -16.69 -17.51
C ASN A 71 1.84 -17.59 -16.29
N ILE A 72 0.83 -17.65 -15.44
CA ILE A 72 0.92 -18.32 -14.15
C ILE A 72 0.42 -19.74 -14.28
N ASN A 73 1.33 -20.73 -14.30
CA ASN A 73 1.05 -22.14 -14.53
C ASN A 73 1.36 -23.04 -13.33
N ASN A 74 1.89 -22.47 -12.22
CA ASN A 74 2.39 -23.21 -11.07
C ASN A 74 1.51 -23.07 -9.82
N VAL A 75 0.24 -22.77 -9.99
CA VAL A 75 -0.74 -22.72 -8.90
C VAL A 75 -1.40 -24.07 -8.76
N SER A 76 -1.17 -24.73 -7.62
CA SER A 76 -1.85 -25.98 -7.30
C SER A 76 -3.35 -25.74 -7.07
N PRO A 77 -4.22 -26.76 -7.28
CA PRO A 77 -5.63 -26.64 -6.92
C PRO A 77 -5.85 -26.23 -5.46
N ARG A 78 -5.01 -26.71 -4.53
CA ARG A 78 -5.04 -26.28 -3.13
C ARG A 78 -4.78 -24.79 -2.99
N ASP A 79 -3.67 -24.28 -3.58
CA ASP A 79 -3.32 -22.86 -3.50
C ASP A 79 -4.42 -21.99 -4.12
N LEU A 80 -4.98 -22.43 -5.22
CA LEU A 80 -6.10 -21.75 -5.87
C LEU A 80 -7.29 -21.60 -4.92
N TRP A 81 -7.79 -22.73 -4.39
CA TRP A 81 -9.05 -22.76 -3.65
C TRP A 81 -8.94 -22.40 -2.18
N GLU A 82 -7.76 -22.58 -1.54
CA GLU A 82 -7.55 -22.19 -0.14
C GLU A 82 -6.92 -20.80 0.04
N THR A 83 -6.30 -20.24 -1.02
CA THR A 83 -5.54 -18.98 -0.90
C THR A 83 -6.05 -17.89 -1.84
N TYR A 84 -6.05 -18.13 -3.15
CA TYR A 84 -6.30 -17.05 -4.13
C TYR A 84 -7.76 -16.72 -4.36
N MET A 85 -8.67 -17.69 -4.23
CA MET A 85 -10.07 -17.55 -4.61
C MET A 85 -11.06 -17.24 -3.46
N PRO A 86 -10.79 -17.58 -2.17
CA PRO A 86 -11.81 -17.47 -1.12
C PRO A 86 -12.37 -16.07 -0.93
N ALA A 87 -11.53 -15.05 -0.94
CA ALA A 87 -11.99 -13.67 -0.76
C ALA A 87 -12.92 -13.22 -1.89
N PHE A 88 -12.62 -13.55 -3.14
CA PHE A 88 -13.50 -13.23 -4.27
C PHE A 88 -14.85 -13.93 -4.15
N LYS A 89 -14.84 -15.24 -3.83
CA LYS A 89 -16.06 -16.02 -3.61
C LYS A 89 -16.94 -15.38 -2.53
N ASP A 90 -16.35 -15.01 -1.40
CA ASP A 90 -17.07 -14.41 -0.29
C ASP A 90 -17.64 -13.02 -0.64
N LEU A 91 -16.89 -12.21 -1.37
CA LEU A 91 -17.40 -10.92 -1.82
C LEU A 91 -18.59 -11.06 -2.78
N VAL A 92 -18.55 -12.06 -3.65
CA VAL A 92 -19.67 -12.38 -4.55
C VAL A 92 -20.86 -12.92 -3.77
N GLN A 93 -20.66 -13.96 -2.97
CA GLN A 93 -21.76 -14.72 -2.37
C GLN A 93 -22.32 -14.09 -1.09
N LYS A 94 -21.44 -13.49 -0.23
CA LYS A 94 -21.84 -12.97 1.09
C LYS A 94 -22.01 -11.45 1.10
N ALA A 95 -21.16 -10.69 0.38
CA ALA A 95 -21.22 -9.24 0.33
C ALA A 95 -21.98 -8.69 -0.89
N LYS A 96 -22.32 -9.54 -1.86
CA LYS A 96 -23.06 -9.15 -3.08
C LYS A 96 -22.40 -8.00 -3.82
N VAL A 97 -21.08 -8.09 -4.01
CA VAL A 97 -20.32 -7.10 -4.76
C VAL A 97 -20.90 -6.92 -6.17
N ARG A 98 -20.97 -5.68 -6.65
CA ARG A 98 -21.63 -5.32 -7.94
C ARG A 98 -20.70 -5.31 -9.12
N GLU A 99 -19.39 -5.33 -8.87
CA GLU A 99 -18.40 -5.33 -9.95
C GLU A 99 -17.23 -6.24 -9.60
N VAL A 100 -16.66 -6.89 -10.61
CA VAL A 100 -15.42 -7.66 -10.51
C VAL A 100 -14.48 -7.19 -11.60
N MET A 101 -13.22 -6.91 -11.26
CA MET A 101 -12.18 -6.54 -12.22
C MET A 101 -11.31 -7.75 -12.53
N CYS A 102 -11.27 -8.18 -13.79
CA CYS A 102 -10.36 -9.24 -14.21
C CYS A 102 -8.93 -8.73 -14.37
N ALA A 103 -7.96 -9.59 -14.04
CA ALA A 103 -6.55 -9.24 -13.94
C ALA A 103 -5.83 -9.18 -15.29
N TYR A 104 -4.64 -8.55 -15.31
CA TYR A 104 -3.79 -8.40 -16.50
C TYR A 104 -3.27 -9.72 -17.04
N GLN A 105 -2.68 -10.55 -16.18
CA GLN A 105 -1.89 -11.72 -16.58
C GLN A 105 -2.72 -12.85 -17.17
N ARG A 106 -2.02 -13.87 -17.66
CA ARG A 106 -2.61 -15.16 -18.04
C ARG A 106 -2.55 -16.13 -16.86
N TRP A 107 -3.53 -17.03 -16.83
CA TRP A 107 -3.53 -18.22 -16.01
C TRP A 107 -3.82 -19.44 -16.88
N ASP A 108 -2.96 -20.48 -16.80
CA ASP A 108 -3.05 -21.68 -17.65
C ASP A 108 -3.17 -21.31 -19.14
N ASP A 109 -2.29 -20.44 -19.63
CA ASP A 109 -2.20 -19.92 -20.99
C ASP A 109 -3.34 -18.98 -21.44
N GLU A 110 -4.42 -18.82 -20.64
CA GLU A 110 -5.52 -17.93 -20.96
C GLU A 110 -5.41 -16.56 -20.25
N PRO A 111 -5.61 -15.43 -20.95
CA PRO A 111 -5.77 -14.13 -20.31
C PRO A 111 -6.93 -14.16 -19.30
N CYS A 112 -6.74 -13.67 -18.09
CA CYS A 112 -7.80 -13.66 -17.08
C CYS A 112 -9.08 -12.98 -17.56
N CYS A 113 -8.96 -11.87 -18.30
CA CYS A 113 -10.11 -11.16 -18.89
C CYS A 113 -10.70 -11.84 -20.15
N GLY A 114 -10.09 -12.91 -20.65
CA GLY A 114 -10.53 -13.70 -21.79
C GLY A 114 -10.78 -15.18 -21.47
N SER A 115 -10.81 -15.54 -20.17
CA SER A 115 -11.00 -16.92 -19.73
C SER A 115 -12.45 -17.23 -19.42
N THR A 116 -13.07 -18.07 -20.23
CA THR A 116 -14.43 -18.60 -19.98
C THR A 116 -14.48 -19.44 -18.69
N LYS A 117 -13.38 -20.13 -18.35
CA LYS A 117 -13.27 -20.88 -17.10
C LYS A 117 -13.41 -19.95 -15.89
N LEU A 118 -12.68 -18.84 -15.86
CA LEU A 118 -12.73 -17.88 -14.75
C LEU A 118 -14.07 -17.13 -14.73
N LEU A 119 -14.43 -16.49 -15.83
CA LEU A 119 -15.52 -15.51 -15.87
C LEU A 119 -16.89 -16.13 -16.01
N GLN A 120 -17.03 -17.24 -16.79
CA GLN A 120 -18.31 -17.90 -16.95
C GLN A 120 -18.49 -19.03 -15.95
N GLN A 121 -17.63 -20.08 -15.98
CA GLN A 121 -17.85 -21.28 -15.19
C GLN A 121 -17.75 -20.99 -13.69
N ILE A 122 -16.64 -20.42 -13.21
CA ILE A 122 -16.41 -20.20 -11.78
C ILE A 122 -17.22 -19.00 -11.27
N LEU A 123 -17.03 -17.82 -11.89
CA LEU A 123 -17.62 -16.58 -11.37
C LEU A 123 -19.15 -16.57 -11.51
N ARG A 124 -19.69 -16.89 -12.71
CA ARG A 124 -21.13 -16.77 -12.97
C ARG A 124 -21.90 -18.05 -12.65
N ASP A 125 -21.46 -19.20 -13.14
CA ASP A 125 -22.24 -20.44 -13.02
C ASP A 125 -22.13 -21.05 -11.62
N GLU A 126 -20.90 -21.16 -11.04
CA GLU A 126 -20.71 -21.74 -9.71
C GLU A 126 -20.99 -20.75 -8.57
N TRP A 127 -20.55 -19.50 -8.67
CA TRP A 127 -20.74 -18.53 -7.59
C TRP A 127 -21.98 -17.68 -7.72
N GLY A 128 -22.64 -17.69 -8.88
CA GLY A 128 -23.91 -16.99 -9.15
C GLY A 128 -23.75 -15.49 -9.34
N PHE A 129 -22.59 -15.00 -9.80
CA PHE A 129 -22.36 -13.59 -10.07
C PHE A 129 -23.18 -13.10 -11.26
N LYS A 130 -24.00 -12.08 -11.06
CA LYS A 130 -24.93 -11.57 -12.09
C LYS A 130 -24.56 -10.21 -12.64
N TYR A 131 -23.63 -9.52 -11.99
CA TYR A 131 -23.32 -8.12 -12.25
C TYR A 131 -22.15 -7.94 -13.22
N MET A 132 -21.58 -6.74 -13.25
CA MET A 132 -20.63 -6.29 -14.25
C MET A 132 -19.20 -6.80 -13.98
N VAL A 133 -18.54 -7.24 -15.05
CA VAL A 133 -17.10 -7.49 -15.08
C VAL A 133 -16.41 -6.39 -15.88
N VAL A 134 -15.47 -5.68 -15.26
CA VAL A 134 -14.60 -4.71 -15.93
C VAL A 134 -13.21 -5.32 -16.13
N SER A 135 -12.54 -5.00 -17.24
CA SER A 135 -11.13 -5.35 -17.40
C SER A 135 -10.25 -4.43 -16.56
N ASP A 136 -9.08 -4.91 -16.16
CA ASP A 136 -8.01 -3.99 -15.76
C ASP A 136 -7.57 -3.12 -16.93
N CYS A 137 -6.91 -1.98 -16.68
CA CYS A 137 -6.70 -0.93 -17.67
C CYS A 137 -5.76 -1.39 -18.80
N GLY A 138 -6.30 -1.57 -20.00
CA GLY A 138 -5.57 -2.08 -21.15
C GLY A 138 -5.43 -3.61 -21.21
N ALA A 139 -5.97 -4.37 -20.25
CA ALA A 139 -5.82 -5.83 -20.20
C ALA A 139 -6.39 -6.56 -21.43
N ILE A 140 -7.43 -6.03 -22.10
CA ILE A 140 -7.93 -6.60 -23.35
C ILE A 140 -6.95 -6.35 -24.50
N ALA A 141 -6.28 -5.20 -24.50
CA ALA A 141 -5.24 -4.91 -25.49
C ALA A 141 -4.05 -5.85 -25.36
N ASP A 142 -3.72 -6.29 -24.14
CA ASP A 142 -2.65 -7.27 -23.90
C ASP A 142 -2.84 -8.58 -24.67
N PHE A 143 -4.06 -9.00 -24.96
CA PHE A 143 -4.32 -10.24 -25.72
C PHE A 143 -3.58 -10.26 -27.06
N PHE A 144 -3.46 -9.12 -27.76
CA PHE A 144 -2.77 -9.02 -29.03
C PHE A 144 -1.42 -8.31 -28.95
N THR A 145 -1.20 -7.42 -27.97
CA THR A 145 0.05 -6.68 -27.87
C THR A 145 1.18 -7.47 -27.20
N THR A 146 0.89 -8.10 -26.07
CA THR A 146 1.89 -8.77 -25.19
C THR A 146 1.67 -10.28 -25.12
N HIS A 147 0.45 -10.77 -24.82
CA HIS A 147 0.15 -12.18 -24.65
C HIS A 147 0.20 -12.98 -25.95
N LYS A 148 -0.06 -12.34 -27.09
CA LYS A 148 -0.17 -12.98 -28.42
C LYS A 148 -1.23 -14.10 -28.48
N SER A 149 -2.23 -14.06 -27.58
CA SER A 149 -3.35 -14.99 -27.53
C SER A 149 -4.48 -14.63 -28.50
N SER A 150 -4.41 -13.44 -29.10
CA SER A 150 -5.28 -12.96 -30.18
C SER A 150 -4.45 -12.36 -31.28
N SER A 151 -4.85 -12.58 -32.54
CA SER A 151 -4.08 -12.12 -33.71
C SER A 151 -4.30 -10.65 -34.06
N THR A 152 -5.44 -10.08 -33.67
CA THR A 152 -5.83 -8.70 -33.97
C THR A 152 -6.65 -8.09 -32.81
N PRO A 153 -6.78 -6.74 -32.77
CA PRO A 153 -7.65 -6.08 -31.79
C PRO A 153 -9.11 -6.54 -31.86
N GLN A 154 -9.64 -6.87 -33.07
CA GLN A 154 -11.01 -7.35 -33.25
C GLN A 154 -11.20 -8.72 -32.61
N HIS A 155 -10.23 -9.65 -32.76
CA HIS A 155 -10.28 -10.95 -32.10
C HIS A 155 -10.16 -10.80 -30.57
N ALA A 156 -9.30 -9.88 -30.10
CA ALA A 156 -9.17 -9.58 -28.67
C ALA A 156 -10.49 -9.07 -28.06
N ALA A 157 -11.13 -8.11 -28.75
CA ALA A 157 -12.42 -7.56 -28.33
C ALA A 157 -13.52 -8.64 -28.27
N ALA A 158 -13.66 -9.44 -29.34
CA ALA A 158 -14.63 -10.53 -29.38
C ALA A 158 -14.35 -11.57 -28.29
N LYS A 159 -13.10 -11.99 -28.08
CA LYS A 159 -12.71 -12.94 -27.03
C LYS A 159 -13.05 -12.41 -25.62
N GLY A 160 -12.79 -11.13 -25.33
CA GLY A 160 -13.10 -10.52 -24.04
C GLY A 160 -14.60 -10.56 -23.74
N VAL A 161 -15.43 -10.12 -24.70
CA VAL A 161 -16.90 -10.14 -24.57
C VAL A 161 -17.42 -11.57 -24.43
N ILE A 162 -17.06 -12.50 -25.32
CA ILE A 162 -17.51 -13.91 -25.28
C ILE A 162 -17.13 -14.57 -23.94
N ALA A 163 -15.97 -14.25 -23.38
CA ALA A 163 -15.54 -14.78 -22.09
C ALA A 163 -16.33 -14.21 -20.90
N GLY A 164 -16.95 -13.04 -21.04
CA GLY A 164 -17.79 -12.45 -20.00
C GLY A 164 -17.31 -11.12 -19.43
N THR A 165 -16.33 -10.45 -20.06
CA THR A 165 -15.90 -9.08 -19.70
C THR A 165 -16.85 -8.07 -20.31
N ASP A 166 -17.58 -7.32 -19.46
CA ASP A 166 -18.64 -6.42 -19.88
C ASP A 166 -18.12 -5.04 -20.30
N VAL A 167 -17.08 -4.54 -19.64
CA VAL A 167 -16.53 -3.19 -19.86
C VAL A 167 -15.00 -3.25 -19.97
N GLU A 168 -14.46 -2.59 -20.99
CA GLU A 168 -13.03 -2.36 -21.11
C GLU A 168 -12.62 -1.11 -20.33
N CYS A 169 -11.72 -1.25 -19.33
CA CYS A 169 -10.96 -0.12 -18.83
C CYS A 169 -9.79 0.17 -19.78
N GLY A 170 -9.70 1.39 -20.25
CA GLY A 170 -8.66 1.81 -21.18
C GLY A 170 -9.19 2.90 -22.11
N PHE A 171 -8.40 3.20 -23.12
CA PHE A 171 -8.73 4.26 -24.06
C PHE A 171 -9.49 3.73 -25.30
N GLY A 172 -10.24 2.64 -25.16
CA GLY A 172 -11.00 2.03 -26.25
C GLY A 172 -10.12 1.33 -27.28
N TYR A 173 -8.98 0.80 -26.88
CA TYR A 173 -8.04 0.16 -27.82
C TYR A 173 -8.60 -1.11 -28.46
N ALA A 174 -9.35 -1.92 -27.68
CA ALA A 174 -9.92 -3.15 -28.18
C ALA A 174 -11.44 -3.04 -28.40
N TYR A 175 -12.22 -2.60 -27.42
CA TYR A 175 -13.68 -2.57 -27.54
C TYR A 175 -14.19 -1.52 -28.55
N ALA A 176 -13.42 -0.49 -28.89
CA ALA A 176 -13.70 0.36 -30.05
C ALA A 176 -13.68 -0.41 -31.38
N LYS A 177 -13.16 -1.64 -31.40
CA LYS A 177 -13.14 -2.54 -32.56
C LYS A 177 -14.30 -3.55 -32.62
N LEU A 178 -15.24 -3.50 -31.67
CA LEU A 178 -16.42 -4.37 -31.68
C LEU A 178 -17.28 -4.22 -32.95
N PRO A 179 -17.55 -3.01 -33.48
CA PRO A 179 -18.27 -2.90 -34.75
C PRO A 179 -17.59 -3.63 -35.93
N GLU A 180 -16.25 -3.54 -35.98
CA GLU A 180 -15.45 -4.27 -36.99
C GLU A 180 -15.49 -5.79 -36.74
N ALA A 181 -15.52 -6.23 -35.47
CA ALA A 181 -15.63 -7.65 -35.11
C ALA A 181 -16.98 -8.24 -35.51
N VAL A 182 -18.08 -7.50 -35.32
CA VAL A 182 -19.43 -7.90 -35.81
C VAL A 182 -19.43 -8.01 -37.32
N ALA A 183 -18.92 -6.98 -38.03
CA ALA A 183 -18.85 -6.99 -39.49
C ALA A 183 -18.05 -8.16 -40.06
N LYS A 184 -17.07 -8.69 -39.31
CA LYS A 184 -16.26 -9.87 -39.64
C LYS A 184 -16.88 -11.19 -39.17
N GLY A 185 -18.04 -11.17 -38.50
CA GLY A 185 -18.70 -12.36 -37.98
C GLY A 185 -17.94 -13.01 -36.79
N LEU A 186 -17.11 -12.28 -36.09
CA LEU A 186 -16.37 -12.78 -34.91
C LEU A 186 -17.26 -12.82 -33.66
N ILE A 187 -18.28 -11.97 -33.61
CA ILE A 187 -19.26 -11.86 -32.53
C ILE A 187 -20.57 -11.31 -33.09
N THR A 188 -21.69 -11.51 -32.41
CA THR A 188 -23.01 -10.97 -32.79
C THR A 188 -23.37 -9.74 -31.93
N GLU A 189 -24.31 -8.93 -32.42
CA GLU A 189 -24.85 -7.82 -31.62
C GLU A 189 -25.62 -8.32 -30.39
N GLU A 190 -26.36 -9.46 -30.53
CA GLU A 190 -27.08 -10.07 -29.39
C GLU A 190 -26.14 -10.49 -28.25
N GLU A 191 -24.90 -10.88 -28.57
CA GLU A 191 -23.92 -11.17 -27.52
C GLU A 191 -23.49 -9.88 -26.81
N ILE A 192 -23.24 -8.81 -27.56
CA ILE A 192 -22.90 -7.50 -27.01
C ILE A 192 -24.03 -6.92 -26.15
N ASP A 193 -25.29 -7.08 -26.59
CA ASP A 193 -26.48 -6.60 -25.87
C ASP A 193 -26.57 -7.15 -24.44
N LYS A 194 -26.21 -8.43 -24.23
CA LYS A 194 -26.18 -9.02 -22.86
C LYS A 194 -25.23 -8.24 -21.92
N HIS A 195 -24.13 -7.77 -22.42
CA HIS A 195 -23.13 -7.00 -21.66
C HIS A 195 -23.60 -5.56 -21.42
N VAL A 196 -24.23 -4.95 -22.43
CA VAL A 196 -24.85 -3.61 -22.31
C VAL A 196 -25.96 -3.62 -21.26
N VAL A 197 -26.79 -4.68 -21.21
CA VAL A 197 -27.83 -4.84 -20.17
C VAL A 197 -27.22 -4.80 -18.78
N ARG A 198 -26.17 -5.57 -18.49
CA ARG A 198 -25.51 -5.56 -17.16
C ARG A 198 -24.94 -4.19 -16.79
N LEU A 199 -24.35 -3.50 -17.76
CA LEU A 199 -23.84 -2.14 -17.54
C LEU A 199 -24.99 -1.17 -17.20
N LEU A 200 -26.10 -1.23 -17.93
CA LEU A 200 -27.27 -0.39 -17.68
C LEU A 200 -27.94 -0.72 -16.35
N GLU A 201 -28.08 -2.00 -16.00
CA GLU A 201 -28.60 -2.43 -14.69
C GLU A 201 -27.79 -1.78 -13.54
N GLY A 202 -26.45 -1.76 -13.62
CA GLY A 202 -25.61 -1.09 -12.64
C GLY A 202 -25.89 0.42 -12.56
N ARG A 203 -26.11 1.09 -13.69
CA ARG A 203 -26.47 2.52 -13.74
C ARG A 203 -27.88 2.78 -13.19
N PHE A 204 -28.83 1.89 -13.43
CA PHE A 204 -30.15 1.94 -12.80
C PHE A 204 -30.06 1.76 -11.27
N GLU A 205 -29.25 0.81 -10.80
CA GLU A 205 -29.03 0.62 -9.36
C GLU A 205 -28.40 1.86 -8.67
N LEU A 206 -27.65 2.68 -9.40
CA LEU A 206 -27.08 3.95 -8.92
C LEU A 206 -28.11 5.11 -8.95
N GLY A 207 -29.26 4.95 -9.59
CA GLY A 207 -30.26 5.99 -9.76
C GLY A 207 -29.89 7.02 -10.85
N GLU A 208 -28.95 6.71 -11.73
CA GLU A 208 -28.51 7.63 -12.78
C GLU A 208 -29.57 7.93 -13.85
N MET A 209 -30.59 7.05 -13.96
CA MET A 209 -31.68 7.19 -14.92
C MET A 209 -32.93 7.89 -14.35
N ASP A 210 -32.94 8.14 -13.04
CA ASP A 210 -34.03 8.81 -12.34
C ASP A 210 -33.69 10.27 -12.05
N ALA A 211 -34.67 11.05 -11.58
CA ALA A 211 -34.43 12.44 -11.19
C ALA A 211 -33.41 12.51 -10.05
N HIS A 212 -32.43 13.41 -10.16
CA HIS A 212 -31.34 13.55 -9.20
C HIS A 212 -31.85 13.70 -7.74
N GLU A 213 -32.99 14.35 -7.55
CA GLU A 213 -33.64 14.58 -6.26
C GLU A 213 -34.20 13.29 -5.63
N GLU A 214 -34.43 12.25 -6.41
CA GLU A 214 -34.91 10.96 -5.92
C GLU A 214 -33.78 10.11 -5.34
N CYS A 215 -32.54 10.32 -5.78
CA CYS A 215 -31.38 9.62 -5.24
C CYS A 215 -30.96 10.25 -3.89
N GLU A 216 -31.06 9.47 -2.80
CA GLU A 216 -30.71 9.93 -1.46
C GLU A 216 -29.23 10.33 -1.34
N TRP A 217 -28.35 9.67 -2.10
CA TRP A 217 -26.91 9.90 -2.08
C TRP A 217 -26.50 11.20 -2.77
N SER A 218 -27.29 11.71 -3.70
CA SER A 218 -27.04 12.98 -4.37
C SER A 218 -27.15 14.19 -3.43
N LYS A 219 -27.80 14.02 -2.27
CA LYS A 219 -27.99 15.07 -1.26
C LYS A 219 -26.77 15.24 -0.35
N ILE A 220 -25.74 14.41 -0.51
CA ILE A 220 -24.51 14.50 0.30
C ILE A 220 -23.74 15.76 -0.10
N SER A 221 -23.61 16.71 0.83
CA SER A 221 -22.89 17.96 0.58
C SER A 221 -21.37 17.72 0.47
N PRO A 222 -20.66 18.38 -0.48
CA PRO A 222 -19.20 18.40 -0.52
C PRO A 222 -18.54 18.90 0.78
N SER A 223 -19.25 19.65 1.62
CA SER A 223 -18.75 20.15 2.91
C SER A 223 -18.40 19.05 3.92
N ILE A 224 -18.84 17.79 3.68
CA ILE A 224 -18.45 16.66 4.54
C ILE A 224 -17.01 16.18 4.26
N LEU A 225 -16.40 16.55 3.15
CA LEU A 225 -15.02 16.19 2.86
C LEU A 225 -14.09 16.74 3.94
N SER A 226 -13.32 15.85 4.56
CA SER A 226 -12.42 16.17 5.68
C SER A 226 -13.10 16.90 6.86
N CYS A 227 -14.40 16.70 7.06
CA CYS A 227 -15.10 17.19 8.24
C CYS A 227 -14.53 16.59 9.53
N LYS A 228 -14.90 17.14 10.67
CA LYS A 228 -14.37 16.70 11.98
C LYS A 228 -14.57 15.20 12.23
N GLU A 229 -15.73 14.68 11.85
CA GLU A 229 -16.08 13.27 11.99
C GLU A 229 -15.22 12.37 11.13
N HIS A 230 -14.97 12.74 9.88
CA HIS A 230 -14.07 12.01 8.97
C HIS A 230 -12.61 12.03 9.45
N ARG A 231 -12.15 13.17 9.98
CA ARG A 231 -10.82 13.27 10.57
C ARG A 231 -10.69 12.42 11.83
N GLN A 232 -11.74 12.41 12.68
CA GLN A 232 -11.75 11.57 13.87
C GLN A 232 -11.74 10.07 13.50
N LEU A 233 -12.49 9.67 12.48
CA LEU A 233 -12.48 8.30 11.98
C LEU A 233 -11.09 7.92 11.43
N SER A 234 -10.46 8.80 10.65
CA SER A 234 -9.09 8.62 10.16
C SER A 234 -8.08 8.44 11.30
N LEU A 235 -8.19 9.27 12.35
CA LEU A 235 -7.36 9.15 13.55
C LEU A 235 -7.56 7.78 14.25
N GLU A 236 -8.80 7.36 14.41
CA GLU A 236 -9.10 6.10 15.07
C GLU A 236 -8.60 4.89 14.27
N MET A 237 -8.79 4.90 12.95
CA MET A 237 -8.25 3.86 12.06
C MET A 237 -6.72 3.79 12.16
N ALA A 238 -6.04 4.94 12.14
CA ALA A 238 -4.59 5.00 12.29
C ALA A 238 -4.13 4.46 13.64
N ARG A 239 -4.78 4.83 14.75
CA ARG A 239 -4.47 4.32 16.10
C ARG A 239 -4.61 2.80 16.19
N GLN A 240 -5.70 2.26 15.63
CA GLN A 240 -5.99 0.82 15.68
C GLN A 240 -5.06 -0.01 14.79
N SER A 241 -4.51 0.57 13.73
CA SER A 241 -3.60 -0.12 12.81
C SER A 241 -2.15 -0.18 13.28
N ILE A 242 -1.71 0.72 14.17
CA ILE A 242 -0.33 0.76 14.67
C ILE A 242 -0.03 -0.49 15.49
N VAL A 243 1.10 -1.16 15.14
CA VAL A 243 1.55 -2.39 15.79
C VAL A 243 2.85 -2.14 16.56
N LEU A 244 2.84 -2.42 17.85
CA LEU A 244 4.05 -2.42 18.68
C LEU A 244 4.77 -3.76 18.51
N LEU A 245 5.95 -3.76 17.85
CA LEU A 245 6.71 -4.97 17.56
C LEU A 245 7.72 -5.33 18.65
N LYS A 246 8.31 -4.33 19.28
CA LYS A 246 9.28 -4.49 20.35
C LYS A 246 9.18 -3.34 21.35
N ASN A 247 9.36 -3.64 22.64
CA ASN A 247 9.47 -2.61 23.68
C ASN A 247 10.24 -3.14 24.89
N GLU A 248 11.45 -2.65 25.09
CA GLU A 248 12.30 -2.92 26.26
C GLU A 248 12.08 -1.82 27.32
N GLU A 249 10.82 -1.67 27.76
CA GLU A 249 10.38 -0.71 28.78
C GLU A 249 10.69 0.78 28.46
N LEU A 250 11.02 1.10 27.20
CA LEU A 250 11.26 2.48 26.77
C LEU A 250 9.97 3.25 26.50
N LEU A 251 8.97 2.58 25.91
CA LEU A 251 7.66 3.16 25.66
C LEU A 251 6.67 2.81 26.78
N PRO A 252 5.77 3.73 27.12
CA PRO A 252 5.57 5.07 26.55
C PRO A 252 6.59 6.11 27.04
N LEU A 253 6.93 7.05 26.16
CA LEU A 253 7.85 8.16 26.44
C LEU A 253 7.23 9.18 27.41
N SER A 254 8.08 9.83 28.21
CA SER A 254 7.64 10.98 29.01
C SER A 254 7.49 12.23 28.14
N LYS A 255 6.38 12.94 28.26
CA LYS A 255 6.13 14.23 27.57
C LYS A 255 7.09 15.35 27.99
N LYS A 256 7.81 15.16 29.10
CA LYS A 256 8.74 16.17 29.67
C LYS A 256 10.20 15.93 29.30
N GLN A 257 10.56 14.77 28.77
CA GLN A 257 11.94 14.46 28.41
C GLN A 257 12.36 15.16 27.11
N LYS A 258 13.64 15.44 26.97
CA LYS A 258 14.23 15.86 25.69
C LYS A 258 14.39 14.63 24.80
N ILE A 259 13.95 14.76 23.56
CA ILE A 259 14.05 13.72 22.55
C ILE A 259 14.58 14.29 21.25
N ALA A 260 15.30 13.47 20.50
CA ALA A 260 15.59 13.77 19.10
C ALA A 260 14.63 13.02 18.19
N VAL A 261 14.18 13.65 17.13
CA VAL A 261 13.44 13.01 16.03
C VAL A 261 14.33 13.08 14.80
N ILE A 262 14.66 11.92 14.24
CA ILE A 262 15.55 11.79 13.09
C ILE A 262 14.92 10.87 12.07
N GLY A 263 15.28 11.03 10.81
CA GLY A 263 14.91 10.11 9.75
C GLY A 263 14.10 10.74 8.63
N PRO A 264 14.11 10.09 7.46
CA PRO A 264 13.56 10.64 6.23
C PRO A 264 12.03 10.80 6.26
N ASN A 265 11.35 10.01 7.08
CA ASN A 265 9.90 9.98 7.17
C ASN A 265 9.30 10.80 8.31
N ALA A 266 10.14 11.47 9.11
CA ALA A 266 9.69 12.28 10.25
C ALA A 266 8.77 13.44 9.82
N ASP A 267 9.14 14.13 8.74
CA ASP A 267 8.42 15.30 8.18
C ASP A 267 8.18 15.11 6.67
N ASN A 268 7.56 14.00 6.32
CA ASN A 268 7.33 13.58 4.94
C ASN A 268 5.82 13.36 4.70
N ILE A 269 5.14 14.39 4.18
CA ILE A 269 3.69 14.34 3.90
C ILE A 269 3.34 13.24 2.89
N PRO A 270 4.00 13.11 1.71
CA PRO A 270 3.65 12.05 0.74
C PRO A 270 3.77 10.63 1.29
N MET A 271 4.71 10.38 2.22
CA MET A 271 4.84 9.07 2.88
C MET A 271 3.60 8.72 3.72
N MET A 272 2.92 9.74 4.29
CA MET A 272 1.73 9.50 5.11
C MET A 272 0.59 8.86 4.31
N TRP A 273 0.61 8.96 2.98
CA TRP A 273 -0.44 8.48 2.09
C TRP A 273 0.00 7.21 1.36
N GLY A 274 -0.86 6.20 1.34
CA GLY A 274 -0.65 4.97 0.56
C GLY A 274 -0.90 5.19 -0.93
N ASN A 275 -0.75 4.14 -1.71
CA ASN A 275 -1.13 4.13 -3.13
C ASN A 275 -2.64 4.44 -3.30
N TYR A 276 -3.03 5.02 -4.42
CA TYR A 276 -4.41 5.44 -4.71
C TYR A 276 -5.03 6.39 -3.67
N ASN A 277 -4.21 7.24 -3.08
CA ASN A 277 -4.70 8.24 -2.14
C ASN A 277 -5.45 9.39 -2.82
N GLY A 278 -6.43 9.95 -2.11
CA GLY A 278 -6.87 11.32 -2.33
C GLY A 278 -5.92 12.31 -1.66
N THR A 279 -5.97 13.58 -2.03
CA THR A 279 -5.18 14.62 -1.37
C THR A 279 -6.00 15.28 -0.27
N PRO A 280 -5.69 15.07 1.01
CA PRO A 280 -6.40 15.71 2.10
C PRO A 280 -6.05 17.22 2.18
N ASN A 281 -6.98 18.02 2.70
CA ASN A 281 -6.77 19.46 2.89
C ASN A 281 -5.69 19.79 3.93
N SER A 282 -5.36 18.87 4.81
CA SER A 282 -4.22 18.98 5.74
C SER A 282 -3.80 17.60 6.21
N THR A 283 -2.52 17.43 6.49
CA THR A 283 -1.91 16.20 7.01
C THR A 283 -1.03 16.54 8.20
N VAL A 284 -1.14 15.78 9.27
CA VAL A 284 -0.28 15.89 10.45
C VAL A 284 0.90 14.93 10.27
N THR A 285 2.12 15.47 10.13
CA THR A 285 3.33 14.64 10.04
C THR A 285 3.66 13.99 11.38
N ILE A 286 4.49 12.95 11.38
CA ILE A 286 4.91 12.28 12.63
C ILE A 286 5.67 13.28 13.53
N LEU A 287 6.51 14.13 12.95
CA LEU A 287 7.20 15.20 13.67
C LEU A 287 6.24 16.20 14.32
N ASP A 288 5.19 16.61 13.59
CA ASP A 288 4.17 17.53 14.12
C ASP A 288 3.40 16.93 15.28
N GLY A 289 2.99 15.66 15.16
CA GLY A 289 2.35 14.92 16.24
C GLY A 289 3.21 14.83 17.50
N ILE A 290 4.49 14.50 17.34
CA ILE A 290 5.46 14.43 18.45
C ILE A 290 5.65 15.80 19.09
N ARG A 291 5.81 16.87 18.28
CA ARG A 291 5.95 18.24 18.78
C ARG A 291 4.71 18.73 19.52
N ALA A 292 3.53 18.34 19.07
CA ALA A 292 2.27 18.67 19.74
C ALA A 292 2.19 18.04 21.15
N LYS A 293 2.71 16.82 21.33
CA LYS A 293 2.69 16.10 22.61
C LYS A 293 3.80 16.51 23.58
N ALA A 294 5.04 16.59 23.10
CA ALA A 294 6.21 16.85 23.93
C ALA A 294 6.52 18.35 24.09
N GLY A 295 5.94 19.19 23.23
CA GLY A 295 6.29 20.63 23.10
C GLY A 295 7.57 20.84 22.27
N LYS A 296 7.53 21.83 21.38
CA LYS A 296 8.62 22.13 20.43
C LYS A 296 10.00 22.24 21.07
N LYS A 297 10.09 22.82 22.28
CA LYS A 297 11.35 23.01 23.03
C LYS A 297 12.02 21.71 23.49
N ASN A 298 11.27 20.64 23.60
CA ASN A 298 11.78 19.32 24.02
C ASN A 298 12.13 18.42 22.82
N VAL A 299 11.89 18.87 21.59
CA VAL A 299 12.08 18.08 20.36
C VAL A 299 13.16 18.70 19.50
N THR A 300 14.30 18.05 19.41
CA THR A 300 15.35 18.37 18.42
C THR A 300 15.07 17.56 17.15
N TYR A 301 14.92 18.23 16.03
CA TYR A 301 14.71 17.56 14.74
C TYR A 301 15.94 17.71 13.84
N LEU A 302 16.36 16.60 13.27
CA LEU A 302 17.38 16.53 12.23
C LEU A 302 16.90 15.52 11.19
N LYS A 303 16.95 15.84 9.89
CA LYS A 303 16.59 14.87 8.85
C LYS A 303 17.53 13.64 8.89
N GLY A 304 18.82 13.87 9.06
CA GLY A 304 19.85 12.85 9.20
C GLY A 304 20.21 12.17 7.89
N CYS A 305 19.26 11.52 7.23
CA CYS A 305 19.47 10.84 5.94
C CYS A 305 18.25 10.96 5.03
N ASP A 306 18.41 10.58 3.78
CA ASP A 306 17.31 10.33 2.84
C ASP A 306 16.80 8.89 2.93
N LEU A 307 15.76 8.54 2.14
CA LEU A 307 15.14 7.21 2.16
C LEU A 307 16.15 6.12 1.74
N THR A 308 16.86 6.34 0.64
CA THR A 308 17.74 5.34 0.01
C THR A 308 19.12 5.88 -0.35
N GLU A 309 19.30 7.19 -0.44
CA GLU A 309 20.53 7.81 -0.90
C GLU A 309 21.59 7.87 0.21
N GLU A 310 22.79 7.37 -0.10
CA GLU A 310 23.93 7.33 0.85
C GLU A 310 24.72 8.64 0.88
N CYS A 311 24.18 9.70 0.29
CA CYS A 311 24.80 11.02 0.28
C CYS A 311 23.78 12.12 0.57
N VAL A 312 24.27 13.27 0.96
CA VAL A 312 23.50 14.52 1.07
C VAL A 312 23.92 15.48 -0.03
N VAL A 313 22.98 16.24 -0.58
CA VAL A 313 23.29 17.29 -1.54
C VAL A 313 23.52 18.60 -0.78
N ASN A 314 24.77 19.03 -0.72
CA ASN A 314 25.12 20.38 -0.28
C ASN A 314 24.73 21.37 -1.38
N SER A 315 23.58 22.01 -1.23
CA SER A 315 22.99 22.85 -2.26
C SER A 315 23.77 24.14 -2.50
N PHE A 316 24.01 24.47 -3.77
CA PHE A 316 24.65 25.71 -4.20
C PHE A 316 23.65 26.85 -4.44
N LEU A 317 22.37 26.69 -4.17
CA LEU A 317 21.34 27.69 -4.49
C LEU A 317 21.58 29.03 -3.79
N THR A 318 22.22 29.03 -2.64
CA THR A 318 22.63 30.28 -1.97
C THR A 318 23.79 31.01 -2.68
N GLN A 319 24.56 30.29 -3.52
CA GLN A 319 25.65 30.81 -4.37
C GLN A 319 25.11 31.17 -5.77
N CYS A 320 23.91 30.72 -6.13
CA CYS A 320 23.24 31.02 -7.37
C CYS A 320 22.73 32.47 -7.40
N LYS A 321 22.73 33.08 -8.59
CA LYS A 321 22.20 34.44 -8.82
C LYS A 321 21.49 34.52 -10.18
N ALA A 322 20.40 35.29 -10.17
CA ALA A 322 19.70 35.70 -11.40
C ALA A 322 19.23 37.15 -11.21
N ASP A 323 19.42 38.02 -12.22
CA ASP A 323 19.07 39.45 -12.17
C ASP A 323 19.60 40.19 -10.93
N GLY A 324 20.81 39.81 -10.46
CA GLY A 324 21.40 40.37 -9.24
C GLY A 324 20.82 39.87 -7.91
N LYS A 325 19.76 39.06 -7.95
CA LYS A 325 19.14 38.40 -6.78
C LYS A 325 19.73 37.00 -6.56
N LYS A 326 19.75 36.56 -5.29
CA LYS A 326 20.16 35.19 -4.95
C LYS A 326 19.13 34.17 -5.41
N GLY A 327 19.62 33.00 -5.83
CA GLY A 327 18.81 31.84 -6.16
C GLY A 327 18.58 31.62 -7.67
N ILE A 328 17.63 30.74 -7.97
CA ILE A 328 17.17 30.44 -9.34
C ILE A 328 15.95 31.30 -9.62
N ARG A 329 15.94 31.99 -10.76
CA ARG A 329 14.74 32.70 -11.27
C ARG A 329 13.84 31.70 -11.98
N GLY A 330 12.59 31.58 -11.57
CA GLY A 330 11.52 30.88 -12.28
C GLY A 330 10.55 31.87 -12.93
N THR A 331 10.43 31.86 -14.22
CA THR A 331 9.48 32.69 -15.00
C THR A 331 8.41 31.80 -15.61
N PHE A 332 7.12 32.17 -15.48
CA PHE A 332 6.00 31.29 -15.80
C PHE A 332 5.02 31.91 -16.82
N TRP A 333 4.47 31.07 -17.71
CA TRP A 333 3.46 31.40 -18.72
C TRP A 333 2.29 30.44 -18.70
N ASN A 334 1.07 30.92 -18.90
CA ASN A 334 -0.14 30.10 -19.08
C ASN A 334 -0.30 29.62 -20.53
N ASN A 335 0.78 29.11 -21.11
CA ASN A 335 0.85 28.40 -22.39
C ASN A 335 2.11 27.53 -22.42
N THR A 336 2.17 26.54 -23.30
CA THR A 336 3.30 25.60 -23.40
C THR A 336 4.50 26.11 -24.21
N THR A 337 4.37 27.27 -24.86
CA THR A 337 5.38 27.82 -25.80
C THR A 337 6.22 28.95 -25.21
N ARG A 338 5.96 29.38 -23.96
CA ARG A 338 6.63 30.50 -23.29
C ARG A 338 6.48 31.82 -24.08
N SER A 339 5.35 31.98 -24.78
CA SER A 339 5.06 33.18 -25.61
C SER A 339 4.27 34.23 -24.85
N GLY A 340 4.45 35.47 -25.24
CA GLY A 340 3.74 36.61 -24.65
C GLY A 340 4.29 37.04 -23.29
N LYS A 341 3.49 37.84 -22.56
CA LYS A 341 3.90 38.35 -21.24
C LYS A 341 3.83 37.22 -20.19
N PRO A 342 4.88 37.04 -19.36
CA PRO A 342 4.85 36.12 -18.24
C PRO A 342 3.71 36.45 -17.26
N VAL A 343 3.17 35.39 -16.63
CA VAL A 343 2.16 35.52 -15.56
C VAL A 343 2.82 35.99 -14.26
N THR A 344 3.96 35.37 -13.91
CA THR A 344 4.69 35.71 -12.69
C THR A 344 6.15 35.31 -12.81
N THR A 345 6.99 35.84 -11.91
CA THR A 345 8.39 35.48 -11.75
C THR A 345 8.70 35.32 -10.26
N GLU A 346 9.35 34.22 -9.89
CA GLU A 346 9.73 33.88 -8.53
C GLU A 346 11.23 33.63 -8.43
N TYR A 347 11.81 33.71 -7.21
CA TYR A 347 13.23 33.45 -6.95
C TYR A 347 13.36 32.40 -5.85
N TYR A 348 14.06 31.31 -6.15
CA TYR A 348 14.21 30.15 -5.30
C TYR A 348 15.63 30.09 -4.71
N VAL A 349 15.75 30.30 -3.42
CA VAL A 349 17.03 30.17 -2.67
C VAL A 349 17.19 28.82 -2.01
N ASN A 350 16.13 28.00 -2.03
CA ASN A 350 16.11 26.61 -1.56
C ASN A 350 15.80 25.69 -2.76
N PRO A 351 16.09 24.38 -2.65
CA PRO A 351 15.70 23.41 -3.69
C PRO A 351 14.24 23.58 -4.12
N ILE A 352 14.03 23.63 -5.42
CA ILE A 352 12.68 23.76 -6.00
C ILE A 352 11.96 22.43 -5.79
N ALA A 353 10.70 22.52 -5.32
CA ALA A 353 9.79 21.40 -5.22
C ALA A 353 8.36 21.92 -5.43
N VAL A 354 7.86 21.82 -6.65
CA VAL A 354 6.54 22.32 -7.06
C VAL A 354 5.77 21.22 -7.80
N THR A 355 4.45 21.19 -7.59
CA THR A 355 3.57 20.17 -8.18
C THR A 355 2.20 20.75 -8.43
N THR A 356 1.44 20.17 -9.37
CA THR A 356 0.01 20.46 -9.53
C THR A 356 -0.89 19.41 -8.85
N SER A 357 -0.31 18.34 -8.30
CA SER A 357 -1.06 17.39 -7.52
C SER A 357 -1.65 18.03 -6.27
N GLY A 358 -2.90 17.66 -5.91
CA GLY A 358 -3.59 18.26 -4.77
C GLY A 358 -4.13 19.67 -5.03
N GLN A 359 -4.35 20.03 -6.29
CA GLN A 359 -4.83 21.35 -6.71
C GLN A 359 -3.88 22.51 -6.35
N HIS A 360 -2.58 22.20 -6.32
CA HIS A 360 -1.55 23.24 -6.22
C HIS A 360 -1.18 23.79 -7.60
N THR A 361 -0.48 24.89 -7.62
CA THR A 361 0.09 25.49 -8.82
C THR A 361 1.59 25.69 -8.64
N PHE A 362 2.35 25.74 -9.73
CA PHE A 362 3.81 25.96 -9.66
C PHE A 362 4.18 27.34 -9.10
N ALA A 363 3.32 28.32 -9.36
CA ALA A 363 3.47 29.68 -8.85
C ALA A 363 2.10 30.39 -8.87
N ASN A 364 2.01 31.53 -8.19
CA ASN A 364 0.77 32.29 -8.11
C ASN A 364 0.26 32.73 -9.50
N GLY A 365 -1.02 32.45 -9.81
CA GLY A 365 -1.67 32.79 -11.09
C GLY A 365 -1.32 31.84 -12.24
N VAL A 366 -0.46 30.84 -12.03
CA VAL A 366 -0.14 29.81 -13.04
C VAL A 366 -1.25 28.75 -13.05
N ARG A 367 -1.64 28.31 -14.24
CA ARG A 367 -2.62 27.22 -14.43
C ARG A 367 -2.07 25.88 -13.95
N MET A 368 -2.93 24.91 -13.72
CA MET A 368 -2.54 23.54 -13.40
C MET A 368 -2.16 22.73 -14.65
N GLU A 369 -2.66 23.15 -15.81
CA GLU A 369 -2.43 22.52 -17.12
C GLU A 369 -2.07 23.61 -18.14
N ASP A 370 -1.50 23.21 -19.27
CA ASP A 370 -1.13 24.09 -20.38
C ASP A 370 -0.31 25.32 -19.96
N PHE A 371 0.71 25.08 -19.15
CA PHE A 371 1.65 26.12 -18.72
C PHE A 371 3.10 25.73 -19.02
N SER A 372 3.99 26.70 -18.93
CA SER A 372 5.43 26.51 -19.06
C SER A 372 6.20 27.37 -18.08
N ALA A 373 7.44 26.99 -17.85
CA ALA A 373 8.38 27.70 -17.00
C ALA A 373 9.77 27.78 -17.66
N MET A 374 10.50 28.82 -17.29
CA MET A 374 11.93 28.95 -17.53
C MET A 374 12.63 29.19 -16.21
N TYR A 375 13.52 28.27 -15.82
CA TYR A 375 14.36 28.42 -14.64
C TYR A 375 15.76 28.78 -15.08
N GLU A 376 16.29 29.87 -14.56
CA GLU A 376 17.57 30.43 -14.97
C GLU A 376 18.39 30.86 -13.77
N THR A 377 19.67 30.56 -13.80
CA THR A 377 20.62 31.01 -12.79
C THR A 377 22.05 30.98 -13.31
N THR A 378 22.87 31.80 -12.69
CA THR A 378 24.34 31.76 -12.81
C THR A 378 24.92 31.39 -11.46
N PHE A 379 25.84 30.45 -11.39
CA PHE A 379 26.55 30.16 -10.15
C PHE A 379 28.07 30.18 -10.35
N VAL A 380 28.77 30.55 -9.29
CA VAL A 380 30.23 30.58 -9.20
C VAL A 380 30.65 29.73 -8.03
N PRO A 381 31.21 28.53 -8.24
CA PRO A 381 31.55 27.61 -7.14
C PRO A 381 32.74 28.19 -6.31
N GLU A 382 32.64 28.06 -5.01
CA GLU A 382 33.68 28.49 -4.06
C GLU A 382 34.89 27.55 -4.01
N LYS A 383 34.70 26.31 -4.53
CA LYS A 383 35.76 25.28 -4.68
C LYS A 383 35.54 24.50 -5.96
N SER A 384 36.62 23.94 -6.52
CA SER A 384 36.51 22.97 -7.63
C SER A 384 36.02 21.64 -7.10
N CYS A 385 34.97 21.08 -7.71
CA CYS A 385 34.38 19.81 -7.30
C CYS A 385 33.55 19.18 -8.44
N LYS A 386 33.03 17.99 -8.20
CA LYS A 386 31.95 17.42 -9.01
C LYS A 386 30.61 17.93 -8.49
N ALA A 387 30.02 18.88 -9.21
CA ALA A 387 28.66 19.33 -8.96
C ALA A 387 27.65 18.37 -9.57
N VAL A 388 26.44 18.35 -9.04
CA VAL A 388 25.30 17.61 -9.59
C VAL A 388 24.12 18.53 -9.79
N ILE A 389 23.41 18.34 -10.90
CA ILE A 389 22.05 18.85 -11.09
C ILE A 389 21.12 17.65 -10.92
N ARG A 390 20.31 17.68 -9.86
CA ARG A 390 19.28 16.67 -9.58
C ARG A 390 17.93 17.23 -9.92
N MET A 391 17.16 16.46 -10.68
CA MET A 391 15.80 16.78 -11.09
C MET A 391 14.88 15.59 -10.84
N GLN A 392 13.61 15.89 -10.56
CA GLN A 392 12.50 14.94 -10.67
C GLN A 392 11.36 15.70 -11.33
N TYR A 393 10.81 15.17 -12.42
CA TYR A 393 9.88 15.94 -13.23
C TYR A 393 8.80 15.03 -13.85
N THR A 394 7.63 15.66 -14.11
CA THR A 394 6.58 15.17 -14.98
C THR A 394 6.25 16.31 -15.94
N GLY A 395 6.43 16.11 -17.22
CA GLY A 395 6.36 17.16 -18.26
C GLY A 395 7.45 17.01 -19.30
N ALA A 396 7.72 18.05 -20.02
CA ALA A 396 8.85 18.12 -20.96
C ALA A 396 9.85 19.18 -20.51
N PHE A 397 11.13 18.89 -20.65
CA PHE A 397 12.19 19.83 -20.31
C PHE A 397 13.32 19.88 -21.35
N SER A 398 14.08 20.96 -21.31
CA SER A 398 15.39 21.10 -21.95
C SER A 398 16.32 21.83 -20.98
N LEU A 399 17.40 21.14 -20.56
CA LEU A 399 18.42 21.65 -19.66
C LEU A 399 19.66 22.05 -20.45
N LYS A 400 20.14 23.28 -20.26
CA LYS A 400 21.39 23.78 -20.83
C LYS A 400 22.33 24.25 -19.73
N VAL A 401 23.62 24.06 -19.97
CA VAL A 401 24.70 24.62 -19.15
C VAL A 401 25.66 25.34 -20.08
N ASN A 402 25.93 26.63 -19.79
CA ASN A 402 26.76 27.49 -20.64
C ASN A 402 26.31 27.47 -22.12
N GLY A 403 25.01 27.55 -22.37
CA GLY A 403 24.39 27.53 -23.68
C GLY A 403 24.37 26.16 -24.40
N LYS A 404 25.07 25.15 -23.87
CA LYS A 404 25.11 23.79 -24.44
C LYS A 404 24.00 22.95 -23.84
N THR A 405 23.17 22.31 -24.67
CA THR A 405 22.14 21.36 -24.21
C THR A 405 22.81 20.15 -23.57
N LEU A 406 22.51 19.94 -22.28
CA LEU A 406 22.96 18.80 -21.50
C LEU A 406 22.00 17.62 -21.66
N ALA A 407 20.68 17.92 -21.61
CA ALA A 407 19.62 16.94 -21.81
C ALA A 407 18.32 17.61 -22.23
N ALA A 408 17.45 16.83 -22.89
CA ALA A 408 16.05 17.15 -23.13
C ALA A 408 15.24 15.86 -23.13
N ASP A 409 14.07 15.87 -22.51
CA ASP A 409 13.20 14.70 -22.42
C ASP A 409 11.74 15.13 -22.18
N SER A 410 10.82 14.17 -22.35
CA SER A 410 9.39 14.36 -22.14
C SER A 410 8.77 13.09 -21.56
N THR A 411 8.06 13.22 -20.45
CA THR A 411 7.38 12.10 -19.80
C THR A 411 6.06 12.54 -19.18
N TRP A 412 5.08 11.65 -19.22
CA TRP A 412 3.81 11.82 -18.54
C TRP A 412 3.81 11.24 -17.11
N ARG A 413 4.89 10.51 -16.74
CA ARG A 413 5.14 9.94 -15.41
C ARG A 413 6.32 10.63 -14.75
N ASP A 414 6.35 10.61 -13.43
CA ASP A 414 7.43 11.18 -12.64
C ASP A 414 8.77 10.49 -12.91
N GLN A 415 9.81 11.25 -13.29
CA GLN A 415 11.13 10.73 -13.64
C GLN A 415 12.23 11.45 -12.85
N PRO A 416 13.11 10.71 -12.16
CA PRO A 416 14.32 11.27 -11.58
C PRO A 416 15.43 11.38 -12.65
N MET A 417 16.17 12.49 -12.63
CA MET A 417 17.34 12.73 -13.46
C MET A 417 18.50 13.29 -12.64
N ARG A 418 19.71 12.88 -12.98
CA ARG A 418 20.95 13.30 -12.32
C ARG A 418 22.02 13.56 -13.37
N PHE A 419 22.61 14.75 -13.32
CA PHE A 419 23.67 15.17 -14.24
C PHE A 419 24.89 15.61 -13.45
N GLU A 420 26.07 15.12 -13.82
CA GLU A 420 27.35 15.51 -13.24
C GLU A 420 27.98 16.64 -14.04
N LEU A 421 28.61 17.60 -13.35
CA LEU A 421 29.34 18.70 -13.91
C LEU A 421 30.68 18.83 -13.16
N ASP A 422 31.81 18.78 -13.86
CA ASP A 422 33.09 19.18 -13.29
C ASP A 422 33.14 20.71 -13.24
N VAL A 423 33.10 21.27 -12.03
CA VAL A 423 33.11 22.72 -11.83
C VAL A 423 34.43 23.18 -11.22
N GLU A 424 34.93 24.31 -11.71
CA GLU A 424 36.18 24.94 -11.29
C GLU A 424 35.90 26.14 -10.41
N LYS A 425 36.66 26.29 -9.33
CA LYS A 425 36.57 27.44 -8.39
C LYS A 425 36.63 28.75 -9.17
N GLY A 426 35.68 29.65 -8.91
CA GLY A 426 35.64 31.01 -9.46
C GLY A 426 35.19 31.08 -10.93
N LYS A 427 34.96 29.98 -11.61
CA LYS A 427 34.43 29.95 -12.97
C LYS A 427 32.90 30.09 -12.95
N THR A 428 32.37 30.83 -13.88
CA THR A 428 30.92 31.07 -14.00
C THR A 428 30.26 29.94 -14.80
N TYR A 429 29.10 29.49 -14.31
CA TYR A 429 28.25 28.48 -14.96
C TYR A 429 26.84 29.02 -15.08
N ASP A 430 26.33 29.14 -16.31
CA ASP A 430 24.97 29.54 -16.61
C ASP A 430 24.10 28.29 -16.77
N VAL A 431 23.02 28.19 -16.01
CA VAL A 431 22.09 27.05 -16.06
C VAL A 431 20.72 27.55 -16.49
N GLU A 432 20.18 26.97 -17.56
CA GLU A 432 18.87 27.25 -18.10
C GLU A 432 18.08 25.94 -18.17
N LEU A 433 16.90 25.91 -17.54
CA LEU A 433 15.95 24.78 -17.60
C LEU A 433 14.62 25.30 -18.14
N ALA A 434 14.34 24.99 -19.40
CA ALA A 434 13.03 25.22 -20.00
C ALA A 434 12.11 24.04 -19.68
N TYR A 435 10.89 24.31 -19.23
CA TYR A 435 9.90 23.31 -18.86
C TYR A 435 8.54 23.63 -19.47
N HIS A 436 7.76 22.60 -19.83
CA HIS A 436 6.34 22.74 -20.12
C HIS A 436 5.55 21.47 -19.76
N THR A 437 4.28 21.66 -19.47
CA THR A 437 3.36 20.54 -19.18
C THR A 437 3.10 19.71 -20.42
N VAL A 438 2.90 18.40 -20.19
CA VAL A 438 2.34 17.46 -21.15
C VAL A 438 0.99 16.96 -20.62
N LYS A 439 0.23 16.21 -21.40
CA LYS A 439 -0.98 15.59 -20.91
C LYS A 439 -0.61 14.54 -19.84
N THR A 440 -0.97 14.82 -18.60
CA THR A 440 -0.61 14.04 -17.42
C THR A 440 -1.64 14.20 -16.31
N TRP A 441 -1.58 13.38 -15.30
CA TRP A 441 -2.43 13.44 -14.09
C TRP A 441 -1.97 14.50 -13.07
N GLY A 442 -0.79 15.07 -13.28
CA GLY A 442 -0.23 16.15 -12.48
C GLY A 442 1.20 16.45 -12.89
N ALA A 443 1.49 17.73 -13.06
CA ALA A 443 2.83 18.22 -13.34
C ALA A 443 3.67 18.24 -12.05
N ASN A 444 4.96 17.97 -12.17
CA ASN A 444 5.90 18.00 -11.05
C ASN A 444 7.26 18.52 -11.52
N MET A 445 7.93 19.29 -10.68
CA MET A 445 9.31 19.73 -10.87
C MET A 445 10.01 19.86 -9.53
N LYS A 446 11.03 19.01 -9.33
CA LYS A 446 12.05 19.20 -8.29
C LYS A 446 13.37 19.49 -8.97
N LEU A 447 14.11 20.48 -8.46
CA LEU A 447 15.40 20.89 -8.99
C LEU A 447 16.33 21.29 -7.85
N ASN A 448 17.52 20.74 -7.82
CA ASN A 448 18.61 21.15 -6.96
C ASN A 448 19.94 21.12 -7.71
N ILE A 449 20.81 22.06 -7.41
CA ILE A 449 22.18 22.13 -7.92
C ILE A 449 23.10 22.15 -6.69
N GLY A 450 24.09 21.26 -6.63
CA GLY A 450 24.95 21.16 -5.47
C GLY A 450 26.06 20.14 -5.61
N GLU A 451 26.72 19.84 -4.51
CA GLU A 451 27.73 18.79 -4.40
C GLU A 451 27.17 17.63 -3.56
N GLU A 452 27.35 16.40 -4.03
CA GLU A 452 27.04 15.22 -3.24
C GLU A 452 28.18 14.94 -2.25
N LEU A 453 27.85 14.92 -0.98
CA LEU A 453 28.78 14.62 0.09
C LEU A 453 28.34 13.33 0.81
N PRO A 454 29.27 12.48 1.26
CA PRO A 454 28.93 11.38 2.18
C PRO A 454 28.20 11.89 3.41
N ILE A 455 27.32 11.05 3.96
CA ILE A 455 26.64 11.38 5.22
C ILE A 455 27.65 11.35 6.35
N ASP A 456 27.77 12.46 7.09
CA ASP A 456 28.54 12.52 8.33
C ASP A 456 27.65 12.15 9.52
N TYR A 457 27.69 10.88 9.89
CA TYR A 457 26.96 10.37 11.04
C TYR A 457 27.46 10.97 12.35
N ASN A 458 28.77 11.23 12.47
CA ASN A 458 29.38 11.75 13.69
C ASN A 458 28.95 13.20 13.93
N GLU A 459 28.90 14.04 12.90
CA GLU A 459 28.40 15.42 13.02
C GLU A 459 26.95 15.43 13.55
N THR A 460 26.11 14.50 13.04
CA THR A 460 24.73 14.38 13.53
C THR A 460 24.68 13.94 14.98
N ILE A 461 25.51 12.97 15.39
CA ILE A 461 25.57 12.45 16.76
C ILE A 461 26.04 13.53 17.72
N GLU A 462 27.02 14.34 17.36
CA GLU A 462 27.47 15.47 18.17
C GLU A 462 26.36 16.50 18.44
N LYS A 463 25.52 16.78 17.46
CA LYS A 463 24.32 17.63 17.60
C LYS A 463 23.30 17.07 18.60
N LEU A 464 23.38 15.77 18.90
CA LEU A 464 22.53 15.08 19.88
C LEU A 464 23.14 14.99 21.28
N LYS A 465 24.20 15.72 21.55
CA LYS A 465 24.84 15.72 22.88
C LYS A 465 23.84 16.15 23.98
N GLY A 466 23.73 15.34 25.02
CA GLY A 466 22.76 15.55 26.11
C GLY A 466 21.32 15.09 25.81
N ILE A 467 21.10 14.45 24.67
CA ILE A 467 19.82 13.78 24.34
C ILE A 467 20.08 12.27 24.30
N GLU A 468 19.42 11.53 25.18
CA GLU A 468 19.59 10.08 25.31
C GLU A 468 18.67 9.31 24.36
N THR A 469 17.42 9.77 24.22
CA THR A 469 16.38 9.07 23.46
C THR A 469 16.20 9.65 22.06
N VAL A 470 16.27 8.78 21.06
CA VAL A 470 16.09 9.12 19.64
C VAL A 470 14.87 8.37 19.11
N VAL A 471 13.94 9.11 18.53
CA VAL A 471 12.87 8.55 17.71
C VAL A 471 13.34 8.60 16.24
N PHE A 472 13.77 7.47 15.71
CA PHE A 472 14.16 7.34 14.31
C PHE A 472 12.94 6.96 13.47
N VAL A 473 12.50 7.86 12.60
CA VAL A 473 11.33 7.68 11.74
C VAL A 473 11.80 7.36 10.32
N GLY A 474 11.76 6.10 9.98
CA GLY A 474 12.32 5.57 8.74
C GLY A 474 11.40 4.55 8.07
N GLY A 475 12.01 3.64 7.32
CA GLY A 475 11.33 2.65 6.51
C GLY A 475 11.40 3.02 5.02
N ILE A 476 10.29 2.84 4.33
CA ILE A 476 10.16 3.18 2.90
C ILE A 476 9.00 4.15 2.67
N SER A 477 8.57 4.34 1.44
CA SER A 477 7.50 5.26 1.08
C SER A 477 6.70 4.71 -0.09
N SER A 478 5.42 5.05 -0.19
CA SER A 478 4.59 4.83 -1.37
C SER A 478 5.10 5.54 -2.63
N GLN A 479 6.13 6.38 -2.52
CA GLN A 479 6.87 6.93 -3.65
C GLN A 479 7.96 5.97 -4.21
N LEU A 480 8.27 4.89 -3.50
CA LEU A 480 9.25 3.87 -3.89
C LEU A 480 8.59 2.54 -4.25
N GLU A 481 7.45 2.23 -3.63
CA GLU A 481 6.68 1.01 -3.90
C GLU A 481 5.25 1.37 -4.33
N GLY A 482 4.66 0.60 -5.23
CA GLY A 482 3.32 0.80 -5.77
C GLY A 482 3.16 0.24 -7.17
N GLU A 483 2.16 0.71 -7.91
CA GLU A 483 1.81 0.22 -9.23
C GLU A 483 2.70 0.82 -10.34
N GLU A 484 3.42 -0.03 -11.09
CA GLU A 484 4.20 0.34 -12.29
C GLU A 484 5.00 1.63 -12.18
N MET A 485 5.68 1.81 -11.06
CA MET A 485 6.45 3.03 -10.83
C MET A 485 7.74 3.04 -11.67
N PRO A 486 8.16 4.20 -12.20
CA PRO A 486 9.44 4.31 -12.93
C PRO A 486 10.66 4.33 -11.99
N VAL A 487 10.61 3.54 -10.91
CA VAL A 487 11.67 3.43 -9.91
C VAL A 487 12.62 2.31 -10.30
N LYS A 488 13.92 2.63 -10.40
CA LYS A 488 15.00 1.66 -10.64
C LYS A 488 16.21 2.10 -9.83
N ILE A 489 16.24 1.71 -8.57
CA ILE A 489 17.34 1.98 -7.62
C ILE A 489 17.61 0.69 -6.84
N ASP A 490 18.69 0.66 -6.07
CA ASP A 490 18.98 -0.50 -5.23
C ASP A 490 17.81 -0.79 -4.29
N GLY A 491 17.38 -2.05 -4.27
CA GLY A 491 16.22 -2.52 -3.51
C GLY A 491 14.85 -2.31 -4.16
N PHE A 492 14.73 -1.58 -5.30
CA PHE A 492 13.45 -1.25 -5.93
C PHE A 492 13.51 -1.32 -7.46
N LYS A 493 12.45 -1.88 -8.06
CA LYS A 493 12.29 -1.98 -9.52
C LYS A 493 10.82 -1.96 -9.92
N GLY A 494 10.42 -1.00 -10.75
CA GLY A 494 9.08 -0.98 -11.35
C GLY A 494 7.91 -0.83 -10.39
N GLY A 495 8.17 -0.37 -9.16
CA GLY A 495 7.18 -0.28 -8.09
C GLY A 495 7.27 -1.42 -7.07
N ASP A 496 7.99 -2.50 -7.37
CA ASP A 496 8.25 -3.59 -6.44
C ASP A 496 9.60 -3.45 -5.75
N ARG A 497 9.79 -4.24 -4.70
CA ARG A 497 11.08 -4.42 -4.04
C ARG A 497 11.82 -5.59 -4.66
N THR A 498 13.15 -5.46 -4.80
CA THR A 498 14.03 -6.58 -5.22
C THR A 498 14.56 -7.35 -4.02
N HIS A 499 14.65 -6.69 -2.86
CA HIS A 499 14.95 -7.27 -1.54
C HIS A 499 14.17 -6.51 -0.47
N ILE A 500 13.99 -7.14 0.71
CA ILE A 500 13.12 -6.59 1.78
C ILE A 500 13.88 -5.94 2.93
N GLU A 501 15.17 -5.83 2.85
CA GLU A 501 16.01 -5.15 3.85
C GLU A 501 15.65 -3.67 3.95
N LEU A 502 15.81 -3.12 5.17
CA LEU A 502 15.76 -1.68 5.37
C LEU A 502 16.85 -1.02 4.50
N PRO A 503 16.58 0.11 3.80
CA PRO A 503 17.59 0.80 3.01
C PRO A 503 18.90 1.02 3.78
N LYS A 504 20.03 0.73 3.14
CA LYS A 504 21.35 0.67 3.77
C LYS A 504 21.70 1.93 4.56
N VAL A 505 21.41 3.11 4.01
CA VAL A 505 21.67 4.39 4.68
C VAL A 505 20.98 4.52 6.03
N GLN A 506 19.74 4.03 6.14
CA GLN A 506 18.98 4.09 7.38
C GLN A 506 19.50 3.04 8.39
N ARG A 507 19.83 1.83 7.90
CA ARG A 507 20.42 0.76 8.72
C ARG A 507 21.76 1.19 9.34
N GLU A 508 22.62 1.82 8.53
CA GLU A 508 23.89 2.39 9.02
C GLU A 508 23.66 3.52 10.02
N PHE A 509 22.66 4.37 9.79
CA PHE A 509 22.35 5.44 10.73
C PHE A 509 21.91 4.90 12.09
N ILE A 510 21.01 3.91 12.11
CA ILE A 510 20.55 3.22 13.33
C ILE A 510 21.76 2.57 14.04
N ARG A 511 22.65 1.91 13.28
CA ARG A 511 23.89 1.32 13.84
C ARG A 511 24.75 2.36 14.55
N HIS A 512 25.04 3.49 13.89
CA HIS A 512 25.86 4.57 14.50
C HIS A 512 25.20 5.19 15.73
N LEU A 513 23.88 5.37 15.73
CA LEU A 513 23.15 5.84 16.92
C LEU A 513 23.25 4.85 18.09
N ALA A 514 23.12 3.55 17.81
CA ALA A 514 23.26 2.51 18.84
C ALA A 514 24.68 2.44 19.40
N GLU A 515 25.71 2.51 18.54
CA GLU A 515 27.12 2.54 18.94
C GLU A 515 27.45 3.80 19.78
N ALA A 516 26.75 4.90 19.54
CA ALA A 516 26.85 6.12 20.37
C ALA A 516 26.03 6.04 21.68
N GLY A 517 25.47 4.87 22.01
CA GLY A 517 24.74 4.64 23.26
C GLY A 517 23.36 5.28 23.31
N LYS A 518 22.75 5.64 22.17
CA LYS A 518 21.40 6.20 22.14
C LYS A 518 20.34 5.13 22.34
N LYS A 519 19.29 5.43 23.12
CA LYS A 519 18.08 4.61 23.20
C LYS A 519 17.18 4.92 22.00
N ILE A 520 17.00 3.96 21.13
CA ILE A 520 16.32 4.16 19.84
C ILE A 520 14.90 3.61 19.90
N VAL A 521 13.93 4.46 19.58
CA VAL A 521 12.58 4.05 19.15
C VAL A 521 12.55 4.11 17.64
N PHE A 522 12.46 2.98 16.97
CA PHE A 522 12.33 2.94 15.52
C PHE A 522 10.84 2.92 15.13
N VAL A 523 10.42 3.99 14.46
CA VAL A 523 9.08 4.12 13.84
C VAL A 523 9.21 3.73 12.38
N ASN A 524 8.78 2.51 12.06
CA ASN A 524 8.87 1.94 10.72
C ASN A 524 7.64 2.29 9.89
N CYS A 525 7.84 3.02 8.80
CA CYS A 525 6.82 3.38 7.81
C CYS A 525 7.02 2.50 6.57
N SER A 526 6.05 1.67 6.25
CA SER A 526 6.08 0.81 5.05
C SER A 526 4.71 0.22 4.75
N GLY A 527 4.38 0.01 3.50
CA GLY A 527 3.17 -0.72 3.08
C GLY A 527 3.36 -2.23 3.07
N SER A 528 4.60 -2.71 3.29
CA SER A 528 5.01 -4.12 3.24
C SER A 528 5.87 -4.50 4.44
N ALA A 529 6.08 -5.80 4.67
CA ALA A 529 7.01 -6.28 5.68
C ALA A 529 8.46 -5.93 5.30
N ILE A 530 9.21 -5.39 6.24
CA ILE A 530 10.66 -5.10 6.12
C ILE A 530 11.44 -6.08 6.98
N ALA A 531 12.59 -6.57 6.48
CA ALA A 531 13.51 -7.40 7.25
C ALA A 531 14.27 -6.54 8.26
N LEU A 532 13.85 -6.61 9.52
CA LEU A 532 14.32 -5.76 10.62
C LEU A 532 15.17 -6.52 11.65
N ALA A 533 15.76 -7.66 11.31
CA ALA A 533 16.51 -8.44 12.30
C ALA A 533 17.67 -7.64 12.96
N PRO A 534 18.52 -6.90 12.22
CA PRO A 534 19.53 -6.06 12.84
C PRO A 534 18.98 -4.89 13.70
N GLU A 535 17.84 -4.33 13.27
CA GLU A 535 17.17 -3.24 13.99
C GLU A 535 16.51 -3.77 15.27
N ALA A 536 16.01 -5.01 15.25
CA ALA A 536 15.45 -5.66 16.43
C ALA A 536 16.50 -5.90 17.54
N GLU A 537 17.77 -6.03 17.18
CA GLU A 537 18.87 -6.11 18.15
C GLU A 537 19.28 -4.75 18.72
N ARG A 538 19.20 -3.68 17.92
CA ARG A 538 19.77 -2.37 18.23
C ARG A 538 18.77 -1.37 18.83
N CYS A 539 17.49 -1.50 18.48
CA CYS A 539 16.45 -0.59 18.93
C CYS A 539 15.78 -1.10 20.21
N ALA A 540 15.60 -0.23 21.19
CA ALA A 540 14.88 -0.55 22.42
C ALA A 540 13.35 -0.67 22.20
N ALA A 541 12.81 -0.01 21.18
CA ALA A 541 11.43 -0.18 20.76
C ALA A 541 11.29 -0.07 19.25
N ILE A 542 10.34 -0.82 18.67
CA ILE A 542 9.99 -0.80 17.25
C ILE A 542 8.47 -0.73 17.10
N VAL A 543 8.01 0.24 16.31
CA VAL A 543 6.60 0.48 16.05
C VAL A 543 6.37 0.48 14.54
N GLN A 544 5.52 -0.41 14.04
CA GLN A 544 5.06 -0.44 12.66
C GLN A 544 3.86 0.48 12.51
N VAL A 545 3.96 1.47 11.63
CA VAL A 545 2.91 2.49 11.49
C VAL A 545 2.26 2.51 10.11
N TRP A 546 2.73 1.70 9.18
CA TRP A 546 2.27 1.62 7.78
C TRP A 546 2.39 2.97 7.06
N TYR A 547 1.40 3.35 6.24
CA TYR A 547 1.17 4.70 5.72
C TYR A 547 -0.08 5.24 6.40
N PRO A 548 0.06 5.99 7.51
CA PRO A 548 -1.00 6.12 8.51
C PRO A 548 -2.08 7.18 8.21
N GLY A 549 -2.05 7.81 7.03
CA GLY A 549 -3.08 8.77 6.60
C GLY A 549 -2.98 10.16 7.22
N MET A 550 -4.00 10.98 6.98
CA MET A 550 -3.98 12.42 7.29
C MET A 550 -3.80 12.75 8.78
N GLU A 551 -4.24 11.88 9.69
CA GLU A 551 -4.08 12.04 11.14
C GLU A 551 -3.00 11.12 11.73
N GLY A 552 -2.21 10.49 10.87
CA GLY A 552 -1.20 9.51 11.28
C GLY A 552 -0.19 10.03 12.27
N GLY A 553 0.26 11.28 12.11
CA GLY A 553 1.21 11.89 13.07
C GLY A 553 0.63 12.01 14.48
N THR A 554 -0.65 12.38 14.60
CA THR A 554 -1.38 12.38 15.87
C THR A 554 -1.45 10.97 16.46
N ALA A 555 -1.83 9.97 15.65
CA ALA A 555 -1.96 8.58 16.09
C ALA A 555 -0.63 7.99 16.58
N VAL A 556 0.46 8.21 15.82
CA VAL A 556 1.80 7.75 16.20
C VAL A 556 2.24 8.40 17.51
N ALA A 557 2.05 9.70 17.66
CA ALA A 557 2.39 10.40 18.90
C ALA A 557 1.54 9.90 20.10
N ASP A 558 0.25 9.63 19.90
CA ASP A 558 -0.59 9.07 20.95
C ASP A 558 -0.07 7.73 21.47
N VAL A 559 0.38 6.86 20.56
CA VAL A 559 1.02 5.59 20.93
C VAL A 559 2.36 5.85 21.63
N LEU A 560 3.26 6.64 21.05
CA LEU A 560 4.59 6.86 21.60
C LEU A 560 4.57 7.45 23.02
N PHE A 561 3.59 8.31 23.34
CA PHE A 561 3.46 8.93 24.66
C PHE A 561 2.41 8.25 25.56
N GLY A 562 1.80 7.16 25.12
CA GLY A 562 0.90 6.34 25.90
C GLY A 562 -0.50 6.95 26.14
N ASP A 563 -0.90 7.93 25.33
CA ASP A 563 -2.28 8.43 25.30
C ASP A 563 -3.23 7.41 24.65
N TYR A 564 -2.67 6.52 23.81
CA TYR A 564 -3.36 5.36 23.25
C TYR A 564 -2.53 4.10 23.48
N ASN A 565 -3.19 3.02 23.93
CA ASN A 565 -2.54 1.72 24.10
C ASN A 565 -2.54 0.97 22.77
N PRO A 566 -1.36 0.62 22.18
CA PRO A 566 -1.34 -0.10 20.92
C PRO A 566 -2.07 -1.43 21.00
N GLN A 567 -2.83 -1.73 19.95
CA GLN A 567 -3.66 -2.94 19.85
C GLN A 567 -3.68 -3.54 18.45
N GLY A 568 -2.92 -2.98 17.52
CA GLY A 568 -2.79 -3.51 16.17
C GLY A 568 -2.10 -4.87 16.16
N LYS A 569 -2.45 -5.71 15.18
CA LYS A 569 -1.84 -7.01 14.93
C LYS A 569 -1.35 -7.06 13.49
N LEU A 570 -0.22 -7.73 13.25
CA LEU A 570 0.36 -7.84 11.91
C LEU A 570 -0.54 -8.67 10.99
N PRO A 571 -0.98 -8.13 9.84
CA PRO A 571 -1.72 -8.88 8.83
C PRO A 571 -0.80 -9.64 7.85
N VAL A 572 0.51 -9.56 8.06
CA VAL A 572 1.54 -10.21 7.24
C VAL A 572 2.70 -10.69 8.10
N THR A 573 3.36 -11.74 7.63
CA THR A 573 4.60 -12.27 8.21
C THR A 573 5.78 -11.35 7.94
N PHE A 574 6.56 -11.00 8.96
CA PHE A 574 7.84 -10.31 8.84
C PHE A 574 8.99 -11.32 8.83
N TYR A 575 9.70 -11.39 7.71
CA TYR A 575 10.85 -12.26 7.53
C TYR A 575 12.11 -11.63 8.12
N LYS A 576 13.12 -12.46 8.43
CA LYS A 576 14.42 -12.00 8.96
C LYS A 576 15.29 -11.38 7.89
N SER A 577 15.20 -11.91 6.66
CA SER A 577 15.97 -11.44 5.49
C SER A 577 15.32 -11.91 4.18
N SER A 578 15.73 -11.30 3.08
CA SER A 578 15.32 -11.69 1.71
C SER A 578 15.68 -13.14 1.37
N SER A 579 16.72 -13.70 1.99
CA SER A 579 17.15 -15.09 1.75
C SER A 579 16.14 -16.14 2.19
N GLN A 580 15.14 -15.77 2.99
CA GLN A 580 14.05 -16.66 3.40
C GLN A 580 12.90 -16.70 2.38
N LEU A 581 12.91 -15.84 1.37
CA LEU A 581 11.82 -15.73 0.38
C LEU A 581 12.09 -16.66 -0.82
N PRO A 582 11.09 -17.43 -1.26
CA PRO A 582 11.13 -18.12 -2.55
C PRO A 582 11.24 -17.14 -3.73
N ASP A 583 11.39 -17.69 -4.95
CA ASP A 583 11.37 -16.87 -6.16
C ASP A 583 10.08 -16.07 -6.24
N PHE A 584 10.20 -14.78 -6.58
CA PHE A 584 9.04 -13.88 -6.59
C PHE A 584 8.02 -14.24 -7.68
N GLU A 585 8.46 -14.81 -8.79
CA GLU A 585 7.59 -15.26 -9.90
C GLU A 585 6.98 -16.65 -9.65
N ASP A 586 7.42 -17.38 -8.62
CA ASP A 586 6.78 -18.62 -8.19
C ASP A 586 5.50 -18.32 -7.39
N TYR A 587 4.35 -18.72 -7.93
CA TYR A 587 3.04 -18.52 -7.32
C TYR A 587 2.60 -19.65 -6.40
N SER A 588 3.41 -20.70 -6.22
CA SER A 588 3.16 -21.68 -5.18
C SER A 588 3.24 -21.07 -3.78
N MET A 589 2.41 -21.52 -2.85
CA MET A 589 2.42 -21.01 -1.48
C MET A 589 3.48 -21.64 -0.59
N LYS A 590 4.23 -22.62 -1.08
CA LYS A 590 5.26 -23.31 -0.32
C LYS A 590 6.34 -22.34 0.17
N GLY A 591 6.62 -22.36 1.48
CA GLY A 591 7.61 -21.48 2.12
C GLY A 591 7.17 -20.03 2.26
N ARG A 592 5.88 -19.72 2.06
CA ARG A 592 5.33 -18.36 2.15
C ARG A 592 4.31 -18.25 3.26
N THR A 593 4.16 -17.07 3.82
CA THR A 593 3.15 -16.70 4.82
C THR A 593 3.19 -17.59 6.08
N TYR A 594 2.50 -17.22 7.14
CA TYR A 594 2.40 -18.02 8.36
C TYR A 594 1.80 -19.41 8.12
N ARG A 595 1.12 -19.62 6.97
CA ARG A 595 0.50 -20.90 6.63
C ARG A 595 1.52 -21.96 6.22
N TYR A 596 2.64 -21.56 5.60
CA TYR A 596 3.66 -22.50 5.07
C TYR A 596 5.10 -22.14 5.46
N PHE A 597 5.28 -21.13 6.34
CA PHE A 597 6.59 -20.69 6.81
C PHE A 597 6.60 -20.59 8.34
N SER A 598 7.66 -21.11 9.00
CA SER A 598 7.70 -21.31 10.44
C SER A 598 8.75 -20.51 11.20
N ASP A 599 9.65 -19.77 10.54
CA ASP A 599 10.78 -19.05 11.16
C ASP A 599 10.75 -17.53 10.92
N PRO A 600 9.65 -16.84 11.22
CA PRO A 600 9.55 -15.39 11.04
C PRO A 600 10.36 -14.60 12.06
N LEU A 601 10.68 -13.33 11.76
CA LEU A 601 11.12 -12.36 12.76
C LEU A 601 9.93 -11.95 13.65
N TYR A 602 8.80 -11.57 13.01
CA TYR A 602 7.52 -11.34 13.67
C TYR A 602 6.43 -12.08 12.91
N ALA A 603 5.65 -12.85 13.65
CA ALA A 603 4.63 -13.72 13.07
C ALA A 603 3.37 -12.96 12.67
N PHE A 604 2.59 -13.50 11.74
CA PHE A 604 1.21 -13.05 11.49
C PHE A 604 0.39 -13.00 12.79
N GLY A 605 -0.43 -12.00 12.95
CA GLY A 605 -1.26 -11.80 14.13
C GLY A 605 -0.51 -11.25 15.35
N TYR A 606 0.82 -11.07 15.28
CA TYR A 606 1.63 -10.56 16.38
C TYR A 606 1.45 -9.05 16.58
N GLY A 607 1.50 -8.62 17.83
CA GLY A 607 1.52 -7.22 18.24
C GLY A 607 1.43 -7.11 19.76
N LEU A 608 2.29 -6.27 20.35
CA LEU A 608 2.38 -6.00 21.79
C LEU A 608 1.40 -4.91 22.22
N SER A 609 1.18 -4.85 23.52
CA SER A 609 0.36 -3.83 24.19
C SER A 609 1.14 -3.25 25.39
N TYR A 610 0.74 -2.10 25.90
CA TYR A 610 1.24 -1.55 27.18
C TYR A 610 0.58 -2.20 28.40
N THR A 611 -0.24 -3.22 28.19
CA THR A 611 -0.79 -4.09 29.22
C THR A 611 -0.55 -5.54 28.84
N THR A 612 -0.82 -6.47 29.74
CA THR A 612 -0.64 -7.90 29.51
C THR A 612 -1.96 -8.62 29.66
N PHE A 613 -2.14 -9.67 28.86
CA PHE A 613 -3.34 -10.50 28.90
C PHE A 613 -2.99 -11.94 29.17
N LYS A 614 -3.92 -12.68 29.76
CA LYS A 614 -3.85 -14.13 29.97
C LYS A 614 -5.13 -14.78 29.51
N ASN A 615 -5.02 -15.73 28.60
CA ASN A 615 -6.15 -16.51 28.12
C ASN A 615 -6.15 -17.87 28.85
N GLU A 616 -7.18 -18.14 29.65
CA GLU A 616 -7.30 -19.28 30.54
C GLU A 616 -8.57 -20.09 30.26
N ASN A 617 -8.66 -21.28 30.83
CA ASN A 617 -9.83 -22.16 30.76
C ASN A 617 -10.28 -22.45 29.33
N ILE A 618 -9.30 -22.59 28.40
CA ILE A 618 -9.57 -22.80 26.99
C ILE A 618 -10.06 -24.25 26.80
N LYS A 619 -11.28 -24.40 26.30
CA LYS A 619 -11.91 -25.68 25.96
C LYS A 619 -12.72 -25.56 24.69
N ILE A 620 -12.92 -26.67 24.02
CA ILE A 620 -13.75 -26.75 22.80
C ILE A 620 -14.82 -27.83 23.02
N GLU A 621 -16.05 -27.51 22.70
CA GLU A 621 -17.19 -28.39 22.87
C GLU A 621 -17.87 -28.63 21.52
N LYS A 622 -18.21 -29.89 21.24
CA LYS A 622 -18.97 -30.26 20.04
C LYS A 622 -20.41 -29.85 20.26
N GLN A 623 -21.02 -29.23 19.26
CA GLN A 623 -22.41 -28.80 19.30
C GLN A 623 -23.34 -29.96 18.92
N PRO A 624 -24.60 -29.93 19.43
CA PRO A 624 -25.63 -30.91 19.04
C PRO A 624 -25.90 -30.89 17.54
N ALA A 625 -26.33 -32.00 16.99
CA ALA A 625 -26.75 -32.08 15.59
C ALA A 625 -27.92 -31.11 15.33
N GLY A 626 -27.77 -30.28 14.27
CA GLY A 626 -28.76 -29.26 13.90
C GLY A 626 -28.41 -27.83 14.34
N ASP A 627 -27.32 -27.63 15.14
CA ASP A 627 -26.74 -26.31 15.35
C ASP A 627 -26.00 -25.87 14.07
N SER A 628 -25.98 -24.58 13.81
CA SER A 628 -25.22 -23.98 12.69
C SER A 628 -23.69 -24.05 12.92
N SER A 629 -23.25 -24.34 14.15
CA SER A 629 -21.85 -24.50 14.52
C SER A 629 -21.53 -25.99 14.78
N LEU A 630 -20.35 -26.45 14.33
CA LEU A 630 -19.86 -27.79 14.64
C LEU A 630 -19.21 -27.84 16.02
N PHE A 631 -18.55 -26.76 16.42
CA PHE A 631 -17.89 -26.61 17.70
C PHE A 631 -18.03 -25.21 18.26
N THR A 632 -17.99 -25.09 19.58
CA THR A 632 -17.85 -23.79 20.25
C THR A 632 -16.61 -23.83 21.13
N LEU A 633 -15.76 -22.83 20.91
CA LEU A 633 -14.59 -22.56 21.73
C LEU A 633 -15.01 -21.64 22.89
N HIS A 634 -14.64 -22.00 24.10
CA HIS A 634 -14.80 -21.20 25.30
C HIS A 634 -13.44 -20.88 25.90
N SER A 635 -13.24 -19.65 26.33
CA SER A 635 -12.08 -19.24 27.13
C SER A 635 -12.41 -18.10 28.09
N SER A 636 -11.45 -17.76 28.95
CA SER A 636 -11.54 -16.64 29.88
C SER A 636 -10.33 -15.75 29.64
N LEU A 637 -10.53 -14.58 29.05
CA LEU A 637 -9.48 -13.61 28.82
C LEU A 637 -9.43 -12.61 29.98
N LYS A 638 -8.26 -12.46 30.59
CA LYS A 638 -8.00 -11.56 31.72
C LYS A 638 -6.94 -10.53 31.35
N ASN A 639 -7.17 -9.27 31.65
CA ASN A 639 -6.16 -8.22 31.65
C ASN A 639 -5.36 -8.30 32.96
N THR A 640 -4.12 -8.71 32.89
CA THR A 640 -3.22 -8.88 34.06
C THR A 640 -2.33 -7.67 34.30
N GLY A 641 -2.36 -6.68 33.42
CA GLY A 641 -1.58 -5.45 33.55
C GLY A 641 -2.33 -4.30 34.20
N LYS A 642 -1.80 -3.09 34.04
CA LYS A 642 -2.24 -1.88 34.77
C LYS A 642 -2.99 -0.87 33.89
N ARG A 643 -3.20 -1.16 32.61
CA ARG A 643 -3.87 -0.28 31.65
C ARG A 643 -5.05 -1.01 31.00
N GLU A 644 -6.09 -0.27 30.63
CA GLU A 644 -7.10 -0.79 29.73
C GLU A 644 -6.46 -1.11 28.38
N GLY A 645 -6.87 -2.22 27.77
CA GLY A 645 -6.35 -2.62 26.48
C GLY A 645 -7.25 -3.62 25.78
N THR A 646 -7.01 -3.79 24.50
CA THR A 646 -7.72 -4.75 23.65
C THR A 646 -6.76 -5.86 23.23
N GLU A 647 -7.21 -7.11 23.38
CA GLU A 647 -6.54 -8.27 22.80
C GLU A 647 -7.39 -8.87 21.68
N VAL A 648 -6.74 -9.52 20.74
CA VAL A 648 -7.37 -10.30 19.66
C VAL A 648 -7.13 -11.77 19.92
N VAL A 649 -8.16 -12.48 20.36
CA VAL A 649 -8.14 -13.93 20.48
C VAL A 649 -8.29 -14.54 19.09
N GLN A 650 -7.29 -15.26 18.63
CA GLN A 650 -7.18 -15.82 17.29
C GLN A 650 -7.32 -17.33 17.34
N VAL A 651 -8.08 -17.91 16.41
CA VAL A 651 -8.34 -19.35 16.32
C VAL A 651 -7.86 -19.86 14.97
N TYR A 652 -6.96 -20.84 15.01
CA TYR A 652 -6.41 -21.48 13.82
C TYR A 652 -6.76 -22.95 13.80
N VAL A 653 -6.91 -23.51 12.61
CA VAL A 653 -7.23 -24.93 12.39
C VAL A 653 -6.18 -25.57 11.49
N ARG A 654 -5.84 -26.84 11.79
CA ARG A 654 -5.00 -27.69 10.97
C ARG A 654 -5.59 -29.11 10.92
N ARG A 655 -5.58 -29.73 9.75
CA ARG A 655 -5.86 -31.16 9.57
C ARG A 655 -4.58 -31.95 9.81
N CYS A 656 -4.63 -32.97 10.69
CA CYS A 656 -3.42 -33.68 11.12
C CYS A 656 -2.84 -34.67 10.10
N ASP A 657 -3.69 -35.24 9.27
CA ASP A 657 -3.35 -36.26 8.28
C ASP A 657 -3.05 -35.67 6.88
N ASP A 658 -2.95 -34.34 6.77
CA ASP A 658 -2.64 -33.62 5.55
C ASP A 658 -1.17 -33.15 5.60
N ALA A 659 -0.26 -33.97 5.10
CA ALA A 659 1.18 -33.70 5.16
C ALA A 659 1.62 -32.48 4.33
N ASP A 660 0.93 -32.21 3.23
CA ASP A 660 1.19 -31.08 2.32
C ASP A 660 0.31 -29.86 2.61
N GLY A 661 -0.56 -29.98 3.62
CA GLY A 661 -1.43 -28.90 4.05
C GLY A 661 -0.73 -27.79 4.81
N PRO A 662 -1.42 -26.69 5.06
CA PRO A 662 -0.88 -25.55 5.80
C PRO A 662 -0.53 -25.95 7.26
N LEU A 663 0.50 -25.31 7.83
CA LEU A 663 0.88 -25.48 9.24
C LEU A 663 -0.29 -25.12 10.17
N LYS A 664 -1.05 -24.14 9.80
CA LYS A 664 -2.32 -23.71 10.41
C LYS A 664 -2.98 -22.65 9.52
N THR A 665 -4.30 -22.49 9.64
CA THR A 665 -5.10 -21.48 8.91
C THR A 665 -6.00 -20.75 9.88
N LEU A 666 -6.00 -19.40 9.88
CA LEU A 666 -6.93 -18.60 10.65
C LEU A 666 -8.38 -18.88 10.23
N LYS A 667 -9.24 -19.15 11.19
CA LYS A 667 -10.66 -19.47 10.94
C LYS A 667 -11.63 -18.62 11.74
N ALA A 668 -11.16 -17.99 12.81
CA ALA A 668 -11.96 -17.04 13.58
C ALA A 668 -11.08 -16.14 14.43
N PHE A 669 -11.59 -15.00 14.83
CA PHE A 669 -10.97 -14.13 15.83
C PHE A 669 -12.03 -13.26 16.53
N GLU A 670 -11.69 -12.86 17.77
CA GLU A 670 -12.56 -11.99 18.58
C GLU A 670 -11.71 -10.89 19.22
N ARG A 671 -12.17 -9.62 19.11
CA ARG A 671 -11.53 -8.46 19.76
C ARG A 671 -12.19 -8.19 21.09
N VAL A 672 -11.41 -8.21 22.16
CA VAL A 672 -11.91 -8.07 23.53
C VAL A 672 -11.18 -6.96 24.28
N THR A 673 -11.91 -5.91 24.63
CA THR A 673 -11.38 -4.80 25.46
C THR A 673 -11.64 -5.06 26.93
N LEU A 674 -10.59 -4.92 27.76
CA LEU A 674 -10.61 -5.21 29.18
C LEU A 674 -9.95 -4.10 30.01
N LYS A 675 -10.59 -3.71 31.10
CA LYS A 675 -9.98 -2.87 32.12
C LYS A 675 -8.92 -3.65 32.93
N PRO A 676 -8.01 -2.98 33.65
CA PRO A 676 -7.07 -3.64 34.54
C PRO A 676 -7.76 -4.59 35.51
N GLY A 677 -7.29 -5.86 35.56
CA GLY A 677 -7.85 -6.91 36.40
C GLY A 677 -9.17 -7.54 35.92
N GLU A 678 -9.81 -6.97 34.88
CA GLU A 678 -11.07 -7.48 34.31
C GLU A 678 -10.85 -8.81 33.62
N THR A 679 -11.85 -9.70 33.76
CA THR A 679 -11.91 -10.99 33.05
C THR A 679 -13.24 -11.07 32.31
N LYS A 680 -13.17 -11.45 31.01
CA LYS A 680 -14.37 -11.74 30.20
C LYS A 680 -14.33 -13.16 29.66
N LYS A 681 -15.51 -13.77 29.59
CA LYS A 681 -15.70 -15.02 28.84
C LYS A 681 -15.67 -14.67 27.34
N VAL A 682 -14.95 -15.48 26.59
CA VAL A 682 -14.88 -15.42 25.14
C VAL A 682 -15.48 -16.71 24.59
N GLU A 683 -16.42 -16.56 23.69
CA GLU A 683 -17.11 -17.67 23.04
C GLU A 683 -17.01 -17.50 21.53
N ILE A 684 -16.36 -18.43 20.84
CA ILE A 684 -16.15 -18.37 19.41
C ILE A 684 -16.77 -19.63 18.80
N LYS A 685 -17.73 -19.44 17.91
CA LYS A 685 -18.37 -20.51 17.16
C LYS A 685 -17.54 -20.86 15.92
N LEU A 686 -17.35 -22.14 15.70
CA LEU A 686 -16.69 -22.71 14.55
C LEU A 686 -17.72 -23.55 13.78
N ASP A 687 -18.12 -23.05 12.64
CA ASP A 687 -19.08 -23.68 11.75
C ASP A 687 -18.39 -24.66 10.78
N GLU A 688 -19.13 -25.17 9.82
CA GLU A 688 -18.62 -26.07 8.79
C GLU A 688 -17.53 -25.40 7.95
N GLU A 689 -17.64 -24.09 7.68
CA GLU A 689 -16.67 -23.35 6.88
C GLU A 689 -15.29 -23.31 7.55
N ALA A 690 -15.24 -23.29 8.90
CA ALA A 690 -13.98 -23.36 9.65
C ALA A 690 -13.18 -24.64 9.37
N PHE A 691 -13.84 -25.72 9.03
CA PHE A 691 -13.26 -27.03 8.74
C PHE A 691 -13.28 -27.42 7.26
N THR A 692 -13.84 -26.57 6.41
CA THR A 692 -13.78 -26.74 4.96
C THR A 692 -12.36 -26.44 4.50
N LEU A 693 -11.70 -27.47 3.99
CA LEU A 693 -10.33 -27.45 3.47
C LEU A 693 -10.29 -28.14 2.10
N PHE A 694 -9.20 -27.94 1.36
CA PHE A 694 -9.00 -28.66 0.12
C PHE A 694 -8.71 -30.15 0.40
N ASP A 695 -9.49 -30.99 -0.24
CA ASP A 695 -9.31 -32.44 -0.19
C ASP A 695 -8.63 -32.93 -1.48
N PRO A 696 -7.38 -33.40 -1.43
CA PRO A 696 -6.65 -33.83 -2.62
C PRO A 696 -7.24 -35.10 -3.26
N ASP A 697 -7.94 -35.95 -2.48
CA ASP A 697 -8.51 -37.20 -2.98
C ASP A 697 -9.72 -36.94 -3.90
N THR A 698 -10.49 -35.91 -3.60
CA THR A 698 -11.69 -35.51 -4.40
C THR A 698 -11.45 -34.29 -5.27
N ASN A 699 -10.31 -33.59 -5.09
CA ASN A 699 -9.98 -32.32 -5.74
C ASN A 699 -11.06 -31.24 -5.49
N THR A 700 -11.64 -31.20 -4.29
CA THR A 700 -12.72 -30.26 -3.92
C THR A 700 -12.51 -29.65 -2.55
N MET A 701 -13.18 -28.54 -2.29
CA MET A 701 -13.29 -27.94 -0.96
C MET A 701 -14.41 -28.59 -0.18
N ARG A 702 -14.10 -29.26 0.94
CA ARG A 702 -15.11 -29.90 1.79
C ARG A 702 -14.63 -30.11 3.21
N VAL A 703 -15.53 -30.43 4.12
CA VAL A 703 -15.18 -30.98 5.43
C VAL A 703 -14.74 -32.42 5.25
N VAL A 704 -13.49 -32.72 5.64
CA VAL A 704 -12.94 -34.07 5.58
C VAL A 704 -12.98 -34.68 6.97
N PRO A 705 -13.61 -35.85 7.19
CA PRO A 705 -13.53 -36.54 8.47
C PRO A 705 -12.09 -36.84 8.86
N GLY A 706 -11.77 -36.77 10.15
CA GLY A 706 -10.42 -37.02 10.63
C GLY A 706 -10.03 -36.27 11.89
N LYS A 707 -8.74 -36.25 12.19
CA LYS A 707 -8.18 -35.55 13.35
C LYS A 707 -7.77 -34.12 12.97
N TYR A 708 -8.13 -33.18 13.83
CA TYR A 708 -7.78 -31.76 13.67
C TYR A 708 -7.13 -31.22 14.93
N GLU A 709 -6.22 -30.28 14.74
CA GLU A 709 -5.67 -29.42 15.77
C GLU A 709 -6.34 -28.04 15.66
N VAL A 710 -6.83 -27.54 16.78
CA VAL A 710 -7.34 -26.18 16.94
C VAL A 710 -6.37 -25.43 17.84
N PHE A 711 -5.82 -24.32 17.34
CA PHE A 711 -4.87 -23.49 18.07
C PHE A 711 -5.55 -22.19 18.46
N VAL A 712 -5.36 -21.76 19.71
CA VAL A 712 -6.00 -20.55 20.25
C VAL A 712 -4.96 -19.69 20.94
N GLY A 713 -4.88 -18.42 20.56
CA GLY A 713 -3.92 -17.51 21.17
C GLY A 713 -3.96 -16.09 20.64
N SER A 714 -2.87 -15.33 20.84
CA SER A 714 -2.77 -13.92 20.49
C SER A 714 -2.00 -13.65 19.18
N SER A 715 -1.36 -14.67 18.62
CA SER A 715 -0.67 -14.61 17.31
C SER A 715 -0.49 -16.02 16.74
N SER A 716 0.04 -16.11 15.52
CA SER A 716 0.37 -17.41 14.89
C SER A 716 1.66 -18.03 15.43
N ARG A 717 2.40 -17.39 16.33
CA ARG A 717 3.62 -17.91 16.97
C ARG A 717 3.30 -19.13 17.82
N PRO A 718 4.09 -20.23 17.74
CA PRO A 718 3.83 -21.44 18.54
C PRO A 718 3.72 -21.20 20.04
N GLU A 719 4.56 -20.32 20.60
CA GLU A 719 4.57 -19.99 22.03
C GLU A 719 3.37 -19.18 22.51
N ASP A 720 2.66 -18.52 21.59
CA ASP A 720 1.45 -17.75 21.90
C ASP A 720 0.17 -18.61 21.80
N LEU A 721 0.30 -19.87 21.39
CA LEU A 721 -0.83 -20.74 21.04
C LEU A 721 -1.01 -21.89 22.03
N LYS A 722 -2.25 -22.10 22.46
CA LYS A 722 -2.68 -23.34 23.10
C LYS A 722 -3.33 -24.26 22.07
N LYS A 723 -2.87 -25.51 22.02
CA LYS A 723 -3.36 -26.54 21.11
C LYS A 723 -4.45 -27.39 21.77
N LEU A 724 -5.52 -27.64 21.04
CA LEU A 724 -6.61 -28.56 21.34
C LEU A 724 -6.74 -29.58 20.19
N ASN A 725 -7.12 -30.81 20.51
CA ASN A 725 -7.36 -31.86 19.50
C ASN A 725 -8.85 -32.17 19.42
N ILE A 726 -9.37 -32.30 18.23
CA ILE A 726 -10.76 -32.68 17.94
C ILE A 726 -10.80 -33.78 16.87
N ILE A 727 -11.94 -34.44 16.80
CA ILE A 727 -12.23 -35.46 15.76
C ILE A 727 -13.53 -35.03 15.08
N LEU A 728 -13.48 -34.91 13.76
CA LEU A 728 -14.64 -34.82 12.90
C LEU A 728 -14.99 -36.21 12.38
N ASN A 729 -16.25 -36.60 12.53
CA ASN A 729 -16.77 -37.89 12.08
C ASN A 729 -17.47 -37.74 10.74
#